data_83fff20e866f5b56534f3f2622ad8a3c
#
_entry.id   83fff20e866f5b56534f3f2622ad8a3c
#
_cell.length_a   1.000
_cell.length_b   1.000
_cell.length_c   1.000
_cell.angle_alpha   90.00
_cell.angle_beta   90.00
_cell.angle_gamma   90.00
#
_symmetry.space_group_name_H-M   'P 1'
#
loop_
_entity.id
_entity.type
_entity.pdbx_description
1 polymer ?
#
loop_
_entity_poly.entity_id
_entity_poly.type
_entity_poly.pdbx_seq_one_letter_code
_entity_poly.pdbx_strand_id
1 'polypeptide(L)'
;MSAETTTSNNTPTSGHVTIVFTSDWGVSTGVGQAGRTHSTIERGSNGHPVVRGTVITGVLREQAMLAAKALDGPDEKSPKKWTNFALWLFGQDPDGKQGSVPHPRHVLFSDVTSASSIDVHDTVSLSIDPTTGTARDQFLRFTEHAAAGVLTGTFTLIDEAGAEFSDTTTIEAARFLLGVAGLMVRGIGSGRSGGDGECTVLVSGEALAACHERSTTEFIAYASDQSQALRRSLKKLAASFTEAVVNELPGPRQGGVQHRVGTVGGSDADRSGGHHLILDLTLNSPIVSYEVPFSNEIRSLDFLRGTVLLPWLHRLVSSNKRGEHEAVITNAVTGGHLFISDAMPVIGDIEGRPIPLTLKTDKTSPSNSPITLYGDSTEETGKIPVRGGYVFFAPKEDDGEEPGTKTQGWYGKPPLRGRQTTAINHETGAASKGQLVLVEALPEGMRMRAHVWVSDELWEAASVSDLLGKTREARLGSRKLTGTFGSATCTLREETATERESRSRFGNAGIAQPTGDASASTNGTAAGEDTTASSRESTKVVSLWFTSDIIARSDLLGPGGTTDDLIRAFKCKGITVEAVGTPSIRHRRVDSWSPADNGPRATRLAIQAGSMIRVRVSVADRAKLLELAPFGIGELSAQGYGRFAVDHPLLERKSLTVTRATRQDFMSSADTQGGEGK
;
A
#
# COMPACT_ATOMS: atom_id res chain seq x y z
N MET A 1 -2.24 46.97 -24.70
CA MET A 1 -2.84 46.37 -23.50
C MET A 1 -2.06 45.11 -23.21
N SER A 2 -1.08 45.21 -22.31
CA SER A 2 -0.18 44.11 -21.91
C SER A 2 -0.91 43.25 -20.92
N ALA A 3 -1.00 41.95 -21.20
CA ALA A 3 -1.50 40.95 -20.26
C ALA A 3 -0.44 40.75 -19.17
N GLU A 4 -0.73 41.18 -17.96
CA GLU A 4 0.02 40.84 -16.77
C GLU A 4 -0.21 39.37 -16.45
N THR A 5 0.83 38.59 -16.67
CA THR A 5 0.89 37.19 -16.22
C THR A 5 1.12 37.21 -14.71
N THR A 6 0.07 37.07 -13.92
CA THR A 6 0.15 36.85 -12.48
C THR A 6 0.74 35.43 -12.26
N THR A 7 2.06 35.36 -12.11
CA THR A 7 2.72 34.20 -11.51
C THR A 7 2.30 34.15 -10.05
N SER A 8 1.40 33.24 -9.71
CA SER A 8 1.13 32.87 -8.32
C SER A 8 2.43 32.26 -7.76
N ASN A 9 3.10 32.98 -6.87
CA ASN A 9 4.21 32.50 -6.07
C ASN A 9 3.68 31.43 -5.09
N ASN A 10 3.45 30.22 -5.60
CA ASN A 10 3.05 29.09 -4.76
C ASN A 10 4.31 28.57 -4.06
N THR A 11 4.48 28.89 -2.78
CA THR A 11 5.58 28.34 -1.97
C THR A 11 5.46 26.83 -1.95
N PRO A 12 6.46 26.03 -2.42
CA PRO A 12 6.34 24.60 -2.48
C PRO A 12 6.06 23.98 -1.09
N THR A 13 5.15 23.04 -1.01
CA THR A 13 4.80 22.31 0.24
C THR A 13 5.80 21.24 0.63
N SER A 14 6.72 20.92 -0.27
CA SER A 14 7.79 19.94 -0.07
C SER A 14 9.15 20.63 0.05
N GLY A 15 10.12 19.91 0.60
CA GLY A 15 11.50 20.33 0.70
C GLY A 15 12.43 19.12 0.87
N HIS A 16 13.69 19.40 1.18
CA HIS A 16 14.77 18.43 1.20
C HIS A 16 15.33 18.25 2.61
N VAL A 17 15.74 17.01 2.91
CA VAL A 17 16.50 16.64 4.08
C VAL A 17 17.83 16.08 3.62
N THR A 18 18.93 16.70 4.05
CA THR A 18 20.28 16.20 3.80
C THR A 18 20.96 15.89 5.12
N ILE A 19 21.48 14.68 5.27
CA ILE A 19 22.27 14.25 6.42
C ILE A 19 23.70 14.06 5.97
N VAL A 20 24.64 14.77 6.58
CA VAL A 20 26.06 14.61 6.35
C VAL A 20 26.65 13.93 7.57
N PHE A 21 26.96 12.64 7.47
CA PHE A 21 27.67 11.90 8.50
C PHE A 21 29.16 12.15 8.40
N THR A 22 29.77 12.49 9.53
CA THR A 22 31.20 12.76 9.66
C THR A 22 31.94 11.64 10.40
N SER A 23 31.24 10.68 10.93
CA SER A 23 31.74 9.45 11.54
C SER A 23 30.98 8.24 11.01
N ASP A 24 31.44 7.05 11.33
CA ASP A 24 30.70 5.81 11.10
C ASP A 24 29.36 5.86 11.82
N TRP A 25 28.36 5.23 11.20
CA TRP A 25 26.98 5.29 11.70
C TRP A 25 26.24 3.98 11.47
N GLY A 26 25.28 3.69 12.33
CA GLY A 26 24.43 2.52 12.19
C GLY A 26 23.01 2.78 12.68
N VAL A 27 22.02 2.60 11.79
CA VAL A 27 20.62 2.48 12.14
C VAL A 27 20.25 1.03 11.99
N SER A 28 20.18 0.32 13.12
CA SER A 28 20.00 -1.13 13.14
C SER A 28 18.60 -1.56 12.69
N THR A 29 18.53 -2.68 11.97
CA THR A 29 17.28 -3.39 11.67
C THR A 29 16.70 -4.09 12.90
N GLY A 30 17.51 -4.32 13.94
CA GLY A 30 17.20 -5.21 15.06
C GLY A 30 17.31 -6.70 14.73
N VAL A 31 17.76 -7.03 13.52
CA VAL A 31 17.95 -8.42 13.05
C VAL A 31 19.42 -8.63 12.70
N GLY A 32 19.97 -9.76 13.13
CA GLY A 32 21.32 -10.19 12.77
C GLY A 32 21.33 -11.17 11.59
N GLN A 33 22.53 -11.44 11.10
CA GLN A 33 22.80 -12.50 10.14
C GLN A 33 23.49 -13.66 10.86
N ALA A 34 22.87 -14.83 10.82
CA ALA A 34 23.39 -16.02 11.50
C ALA A 34 24.83 -16.32 11.06
N GLY A 35 25.72 -16.51 12.06
CA GLY A 35 27.14 -16.82 11.85
C GLY A 35 28.02 -15.64 11.45
N ARG A 36 27.47 -14.41 11.27
CA ARG A 36 28.24 -13.23 10.87
C ARG A 36 28.07 -12.06 11.83
N THR A 37 26.87 -11.52 11.95
CA THR A 37 26.64 -10.29 12.74
C THR A 37 25.39 -10.37 13.56
N HIS A 38 25.41 -9.77 14.76
CA HIS A 38 24.27 -9.73 15.67
C HIS A 38 23.25 -8.67 15.27
N SER A 39 23.68 -7.65 14.51
CA SER A 39 22.80 -6.57 14.06
C SER A 39 23.28 -6.00 12.73
N THR A 40 22.40 -6.03 11.71
CA THR A 40 22.65 -5.42 10.40
C THR A 40 22.09 -4.00 10.36
N ILE A 41 22.63 -3.16 9.48
CA ILE A 41 22.07 -1.84 9.20
C ILE A 41 20.88 -1.96 8.24
N GLU A 42 19.99 -0.96 8.29
CA GLU A 42 18.87 -0.86 7.35
C GLU A 42 19.38 -0.48 5.96
N ARG A 43 18.82 -1.15 4.92
CA ARG A 43 19.14 -0.90 3.52
C ARG A 43 17.89 -0.62 2.71
N GLY A 44 17.98 0.28 1.73
CA GLY A 44 16.94 0.55 0.73
C GLY A 44 16.76 -0.61 -0.26
N SER A 45 15.89 -0.43 -1.25
CA SER A 45 15.69 -1.38 -2.36
C SER A 45 16.95 -1.53 -3.23
N ASN A 46 17.70 -0.44 -3.37
CA ASN A 46 18.99 -0.40 -4.09
C ASN A 46 20.16 -1.04 -3.31
N GLY A 47 19.92 -1.59 -2.11
CA GLY A 47 20.93 -2.20 -1.25
C GLY A 47 21.79 -1.20 -0.47
N HIS A 48 21.65 0.10 -0.70
CA HIS A 48 22.42 1.12 0.02
C HIS A 48 21.90 1.34 1.45
N PRO A 49 22.77 1.75 2.40
CA PRO A 49 22.35 2.13 3.74
C PRO A 49 21.31 3.25 3.72
N VAL A 50 20.32 3.16 4.62
CA VAL A 50 19.21 4.10 4.68
C VAL A 50 18.91 4.51 6.12
N VAL A 51 18.54 5.78 6.34
CA VAL A 51 17.92 6.25 7.57
C VAL A 51 16.43 6.43 7.32
N ARG A 52 15.60 5.69 8.09
CA ARG A 52 14.15 5.71 7.91
C ARG A 52 13.55 7.07 8.22
N GLY A 53 12.55 7.49 7.47
CA GLY A 53 11.78 8.72 7.73
C GLY A 53 11.17 8.76 9.15
N THR A 54 10.87 7.61 9.74
CA THR A 54 10.41 7.53 11.15
C THR A 54 11.51 7.90 12.16
N VAL A 55 12.75 7.56 11.89
CA VAL A 55 13.91 7.96 12.72
C VAL A 55 14.11 9.47 12.60
N ILE A 56 14.10 9.99 11.36
CA ILE A 56 14.20 11.43 11.09
C ILE A 56 13.08 12.19 11.82
N THR A 57 11.84 11.69 11.74
CA THR A 57 10.69 12.29 12.44
C THR A 57 10.94 12.36 13.95
N GLY A 58 11.43 11.29 14.56
CA GLY A 58 11.69 11.25 16.01
C GLY A 58 12.76 12.24 16.43
N VAL A 59 13.89 12.23 15.73
CA VAL A 59 15.03 13.13 16.01
C VAL A 59 14.65 14.59 15.81
N LEU A 60 14.00 14.92 14.68
CA LEU A 60 13.59 16.30 14.40
C LEU A 60 12.46 16.78 15.33
N ARG A 61 11.53 15.91 15.73
CA ARG A 61 10.48 16.25 16.71
C ARG A 61 11.10 16.67 18.06
N GLU A 62 12.07 15.91 18.55
CA GLU A 62 12.76 16.23 19.81
C GLU A 62 13.41 17.62 19.74
N GLN A 63 14.18 17.88 18.69
CA GLN A 63 14.88 19.16 18.53
C GLN A 63 13.90 20.32 18.23
N ALA A 64 12.83 20.08 17.48
CA ALA A 64 11.79 21.07 17.21
C ALA A 64 11.05 21.48 18.50
N MET A 65 10.78 20.54 19.39
CA MET A 65 10.17 20.85 20.69
C MET A 65 11.09 21.69 21.58
N LEU A 66 12.40 21.42 21.57
CA LEU A 66 13.38 22.25 22.27
C LEU A 66 13.48 23.67 21.67
N ALA A 67 13.56 23.77 20.34
CA ALA A 67 13.57 25.04 19.63
C ALA A 67 12.30 25.85 19.89
N ALA A 68 11.14 25.20 19.83
CA ALA A 68 9.84 25.84 20.06
C ALA A 68 9.73 26.41 21.49
N LYS A 69 10.17 25.64 22.49
CA LYS A 69 10.22 26.15 23.88
C LYS A 69 11.14 27.38 24.03
N ALA A 70 12.28 27.38 23.34
CA ALA A 70 13.19 28.52 23.36
C ALA A 70 12.57 29.76 22.67
N LEU A 71 11.83 29.56 21.58
CA LEU A 71 11.12 30.62 20.85
C LEU A 71 9.93 31.19 21.65
N ASP A 72 9.24 30.38 22.44
CA ASP A 72 8.15 30.82 23.35
C ASP A 72 8.65 31.59 24.57
N GLY A 73 9.95 31.53 24.85
CA GLY A 73 10.58 32.18 26.00
C GLY A 73 10.34 31.50 27.35
N PRO A 74 10.97 32.00 28.42
CA PRO A 74 10.97 31.37 29.74
C PRO A 74 9.69 31.61 30.56
N ASP A 75 8.87 32.59 30.21
CA ASP A 75 7.67 32.91 30.99
C ASP A 75 6.60 31.83 30.82
N GLU A 76 6.23 31.17 31.92
CA GLU A 76 5.20 30.12 31.94
C GLU A 76 3.80 30.65 31.61
N LYS A 77 3.53 31.93 31.81
CA LYS A 77 2.25 32.58 31.53
C LYS A 77 2.10 33.00 30.08
N SER A 78 3.18 33.05 29.30
CA SER A 78 3.15 33.38 27.89
C SER A 78 2.44 32.30 27.07
N PRO A 79 1.69 32.66 26.02
CA PRO A 79 1.09 31.70 25.12
C PRO A 79 2.19 30.82 24.48
N LYS A 80 2.09 29.50 24.64
CA LYS A 80 3.04 28.53 24.08
C LYS A 80 2.78 28.27 22.59
N LYS A 81 2.86 29.33 21.77
CA LYS A 81 2.47 29.28 20.35
C LYS A 81 3.35 28.37 19.50
N TRP A 82 4.67 28.52 19.61
CA TRP A 82 5.61 27.66 18.89
C TRP A 82 5.56 26.22 19.39
N THR A 83 5.41 25.99 20.69
CA THR A 83 5.23 24.65 21.26
C THR A 83 3.94 23.99 20.73
N ASN A 84 2.83 24.73 20.68
CA ASN A 84 1.59 24.25 20.12
C ASN A 84 1.71 23.98 18.61
N PHE A 85 2.42 24.83 17.88
CA PHE A 85 2.71 24.62 16.47
C PHE A 85 3.57 23.36 16.22
N ALA A 86 4.59 23.13 17.04
CA ALA A 86 5.40 21.92 16.96
C ALA A 86 4.57 20.65 17.24
N LEU A 87 3.66 20.68 18.22
CA LEU A 87 2.72 19.60 18.50
C LEU A 87 1.75 19.37 17.34
N TRP A 88 1.25 20.43 16.72
CA TRP A 88 0.45 20.36 15.53
C TRP A 88 1.23 19.74 14.36
N LEU A 89 2.45 20.20 14.10
CA LEU A 89 3.28 19.77 12.97
C LEU A 89 3.66 18.27 13.07
N PHE A 90 4.08 17.81 14.25
CA PHE A 90 4.54 16.43 14.46
C PHE A 90 3.46 15.47 14.95
N GLY A 91 2.29 15.98 15.28
CA GLY A 91 1.19 15.21 15.86
C GLY A 91 1.35 15.02 17.37
N GLN A 92 0.24 14.66 18.01
CA GLN A 92 0.18 14.39 19.45
C GLN A 92 -0.59 13.10 19.70
N ASP A 93 -0.07 12.25 20.58
CA ASP A 93 -0.79 11.09 21.06
C ASP A 93 -1.94 11.54 21.99
N PRO A 94 -3.05 10.77 22.07
CA PRO A 94 -4.14 11.11 22.96
C PRO A 94 -3.68 11.07 24.41
N ASP A 95 -4.15 12.04 25.22
CA ASP A 95 -3.80 12.21 26.64
C ASP A 95 -4.32 11.07 27.56
N GLY A 96 -4.65 9.89 27.02
CA GLY A 96 -5.19 8.77 27.76
C GLY A 96 -6.61 8.97 28.32
N LYS A 97 -7.24 10.11 28.04
CA LYS A 97 -8.63 10.38 28.43
C LYS A 97 -9.59 9.70 27.47
N GLN A 98 -10.66 9.12 28.00
CA GLN A 98 -11.69 8.46 27.21
C GLN A 98 -12.29 9.46 26.18
N GLY A 99 -12.24 9.11 24.89
CA GLY A 99 -12.71 9.97 23.79
C GLY A 99 -11.65 10.92 23.21
N SER A 100 -10.42 10.90 23.69
CA SER A 100 -9.30 11.64 23.11
C SER A 100 -8.88 10.98 21.80
N VAL A 101 -8.89 11.74 20.70
CA VAL A 101 -8.44 11.28 19.37
C VAL A 101 -7.01 11.74 19.13
N PRO A 102 -6.12 10.88 18.58
CA PRO A 102 -4.77 11.30 18.26
C PRO A 102 -4.80 12.45 17.25
N HIS A 103 -4.00 13.49 17.48
CA HIS A 103 -3.84 14.55 16.52
C HIS A 103 -2.88 14.09 15.42
N PRO A 104 -3.29 14.04 14.13
CA PRO A 104 -2.43 13.59 13.05
C PRO A 104 -1.26 14.57 12.86
N ARG A 105 -0.13 14.07 12.40
CA ARG A 105 1.00 14.91 12.01
C ARG A 105 0.76 15.55 10.65
N HIS A 106 1.34 16.72 10.45
CA HIS A 106 1.26 17.48 9.20
C HIS A 106 2.57 17.49 8.41
N VAL A 107 3.63 16.88 8.92
CA VAL A 107 4.91 16.70 8.21
C VAL A 107 5.23 15.23 8.01
N LEU A 108 5.60 14.86 6.79
CA LEU A 108 6.05 13.53 6.41
C LEU A 108 7.49 13.59 5.93
N PHE A 109 8.33 12.66 6.38
CA PHE A 109 9.71 12.50 5.91
C PHE A 109 9.83 11.20 5.14
N SER A 110 10.40 11.25 3.93
CA SER A 110 10.81 10.06 3.21
C SER A 110 11.96 9.36 3.94
N ASP A 111 12.24 8.11 3.59
CA ASP A 111 13.52 7.52 3.92
C ASP A 111 14.63 8.33 3.26
N VAL A 112 15.80 8.45 3.93
CA VAL A 112 16.95 9.21 3.46
C VAL A 112 18.02 8.24 3.04
N THR A 113 18.47 8.31 1.80
CA THR A 113 19.40 7.35 1.19
C THR A 113 20.54 8.06 0.48
N SER A 114 21.66 7.36 0.28
CA SER A 114 22.77 7.90 -0.52
C SER A 114 22.55 7.65 -2.00
N ALA A 115 22.94 8.63 -2.82
CA ALA A 115 23.00 8.49 -4.27
C ALA A 115 24.20 7.66 -4.72
N SER A 116 25.27 7.61 -3.92
CA SER A 116 26.49 6.83 -4.15
C SER A 116 26.60 5.65 -3.19
N SER A 117 27.38 4.65 -3.54
CA SER A 117 27.69 3.54 -2.63
C SER A 117 28.44 4.06 -1.40
N ILE A 118 28.01 3.65 -0.22
CA ILE A 118 28.71 3.88 1.05
C ILE A 118 29.23 2.54 1.54
N ASP A 119 30.49 2.49 1.92
CA ASP A 119 31.13 1.29 2.45
C ASP A 119 30.47 0.87 3.77
N VAL A 120 30.29 -0.43 3.92
CA VAL A 120 29.68 -1.03 5.11
C VAL A 120 30.64 -2.07 5.66
N HIS A 121 30.88 -2.02 6.98
CA HIS A 121 31.82 -2.90 7.67
C HIS A 121 31.24 -3.37 9.01
N ASP A 122 31.80 -4.48 9.52
CA ASP A 122 31.42 -5.02 10.80
C ASP A 122 32.31 -4.42 11.91
N THR A 123 31.69 -3.90 12.96
CA THR A 123 32.33 -3.39 14.16
C THR A 123 32.17 -4.39 15.30
N VAL A 124 33.23 -4.59 16.06
CA VAL A 124 33.23 -5.53 17.19
C VAL A 124 33.24 -4.75 18.49
N SER A 125 32.32 -5.05 19.37
CA SER A 125 32.24 -4.47 20.71
C SER A 125 32.12 -5.54 21.79
N LEU A 126 32.64 -5.27 22.95
CA LEU A 126 32.53 -6.14 24.11
C LEU A 126 32.15 -5.32 25.37
N SER A 127 31.49 -5.96 26.32
CA SER A 127 31.20 -5.35 27.61
C SER A 127 32.23 -5.79 28.63
N ILE A 128 32.81 -4.81 29.36
CA ILE A 128 33.76 -5.07 30.45
C ILE A 128 32.99 -5.12 31.78
N ASP A 129 33.26 -6.11 32.58
CA ASP A 129 32.76 -6.18 33.95
C ASP A 129 33.51 -5.15 34.81
N PRO A 130 32.83 -4.16 35.39
CA PRO A 130 33.48 -3.11 36.18
C PRO A 130 34.13 -3.62 37.47
N THR A 131 33.75 -4.81 37.95
CA THR A 131 34.27 -5.39 39.19
C THR A 131 35.57 -6.13 38.95
N THR A 132 35.66 -6.88 37.83
CA THR A 132 36.82 -7.72 37.53
C THR A 132 37.76 -7.09 36.50
N GLY A 133 37.30 -6.06 35.75
CA GLY A 133 38.05 -5.45 34.64
C GLY A 133 38.22 -6.36 33.43
N THR A 134 37.54 -7.51 33.38
CA THR A 134 37.61 -8.48 32.30
C THR A 134 36.37 -8.40 31.40
N ALA A 135 36.49 -8.93 30.20
CA ALA A 135 35.35 -9.05 29.31
C ALA A 135 34.27 -9.97 29.90
N ARG A 136 33.03 -9.56 29.85
CA ARG A 136 31.89 -10.39 30.27
C ARG A 136 31.67 -11.53 29.25
N ASP A 137 31.45 -12.74 29.77
CA ASP A 137 31.12 -13.88 28.92
C ASP A 137 29.85 -13.64 28.14
N GLN A 138 29.83 -14.02 26.85
CA GLN A 138 28.71 -13.90 25.88
C GLN A 138 28.31 -12.44 25.54
N PHE A 139 29.14 -11.45 25.83
CA PHE A 139 28.89 -10.04 25.50
C PHE A 139 29.72 -9.51 24.33
N LEU A 140 30.33 -10.40 23.53
CA LEU A 140 30.94 -10.03 22.25
C LEU A 140 29.84 -9.79 21.22
N ARG A 141 29.83 -8.59 20.65
CA ARG A 141 28.82 -8.17 19.67
C ARG A 141 29.49 -7.75 18.37
N PHE A 142 28.98 -8.27 17.28
CA PHE A 142 29.31 -7.85 15.93
C PHE A 142 28.14 -7.01 15.41
N THR A 143 28.40 -5.76 15.04
CA THR A 143 27.38 -4.84 14.50
C THR A 143 27.86 -4.25 13.19
N GLU A 144 26.97 -4.16 12.24
CA GLU A 144 27.25 -3.57 10.94
C GLU A 144 27.11 -2.04 11.03
N HIS A 145 28.10 -1.31 10.50
CA HIS A 145 28.12 0.15 10.40
C HIS A 145 28.39 0.59 8.96
N ALA A 146 27.88 1.74 8.60
CA ALA A 146 28.21 2.44 7.36
C ALA A 146 29.23 3.53 7.63
N ALA A 147 30.13 3.75 6.70
CA ALA A 147 31.11 4.81 6.74
C ALA A 147 30.46 6.21 6.62
N ALA A 148 31.21 7.25 6.95
CA ALA A 148 30.82 8.64 6.74
C ALA A 148 30.32 8.87 5.29
N GLY A 149 29.35 9.78 5.11
CA GLY A 149 28.77 10.01 3.79
C GLY A 149 27.55 10.94 3.84
N VAL A 150 26.99 11.21 2.66
CA VAL A 150 25.84 12.10 2.50
C VAL A 150 24.61 11.33 2.07
N LEU A 151 23.53 11.51 2.81
CA LEU A 151 22.23 10.94 2.50
C LEU A 151 21.23 12.05 2.23
N THR A 152 20.34 11.83 1.26
CA THR A 152 19.31 12.80 0.87
C THR A 152 17.92 12.17 0.89
N GLY A 153 16.93 12.97 1.21
CA GLY A 153 15.51 12.62 1.20
C GLY A 153 14.67 13.88 1.12
N THR A 154 13.36 13.71 1.29
CA THR A 154 12.41 14.81 1.20
C THR A 154 11.50 14.87 2.43
N PHE A 155 10.94 16.04 2.67
CA PHE A 155 9.76 16.19 3.53
C PHE A 155 8.61 16.79 2.74
N THR A 156 7.38 16.51 3.16
CA THR A 156 6.16 17.07 2.57
C THR A 156 5.23 17.51 3.69
N LEU A 157 4.65 18.69 3.55
CA LEU A 157 3.61 19.20 4.44
C LEU A 157 2.24 18.82 3.88
N ILE A 158 1.41 18.20 4.71
CA ILE A 158 0.08 17.74 4.34
C ILE A 158 -0.97 18.29 5.30
N ASP A 159 -2.17 18.55 4.79
CA ASP A 159 -3.34 18.86 5.61
C ASP A 159 -3.94 17.58 6.27
N GLU A 160 -5.02 17.74 7.01
CA GLU A 160 -5.72 16.62 7.65
C GLU A 160 -6.35 15.64 6.65
N ALA A 161 -6.66 16.10 5.45
CA ALA A 161 -7.16 15.24 4.38
C ALA A 161 -6.04 14.49 3.66
N GLY A 162 -4.77 14.82 3.93
CA GLY A 162 -3.59 14.28 3.26
C GLY A 162 -3.30 14.94 1.92
N ALA A 163 -3.91 16.09 1.64
CA ALA A 163 -3.58 16.95 0.51
C ALA A 163 -2.43 17.88 0.86
N GLU A 164 -1.77 18.46 -0.14
CA GLU A 164 -0.75 19.48 0.08
C GLU A 164 -1.32 20.73 0.73
N PHE A 165 -0.53 21.34 1.59
CA PHE A 165 -0.91 22.53 2.34
C PHE A 165 -0.87 23.77 1.42
N SER A 166 -1.77 24.73 1.61
CA SER A 166 -1.85 25.94 0.77
C SER A 166 -1.52 27.24 1.49
N ASP A 167 -1.49 27.26 2.82
CA ASP A 167 -1.17 28.46 3.60
C ASP A 167 0.34 28.73 3.65
N THR A 168 0.77 29.79 2.96
CA THR A 168 2.17 30.18 2.84
C THR A 168 2.81 30.49 4.19
N THR A 169 2.10 31.13 5.11
CA THR A 169 2.62 31.48 6.45
C THR A 169 2.94 30.25 7.27
N THR A 170 2.03 29.29 7.28
CA THR A 170 2.23 27.99 7.96
C THR A 170 3.37 27.19 7.32
N ILE A 171 3.49 27.21 5.99
CA ILE A 171 4.58 26.54 5.27
C ILE A 171 5.94 27.14 5.67
N GLU A 172 6.05 28.45 5.70
CA GLU A 172 7.28 29.16 6.08
C GLU A 172 7.65 28.91 7.56
N ALA A 173 6.66 28.94 8.45
CA ALA A 173 6.87 28.63 9.87
C ALA A 173 7.33 27.16 10.07
N ALA A 174 6.75 26.22 9.34
CA ALA A 174 7.19 24.84 9.37
C ALA A 174 8.62 24.67 8.87
N ARG A 175 8.99 25.30 7.75
CA ARG A 175 10.36 25.28 7.22
C ARG A 175 11.36 25.91 8.18
N PHE A 176 10.98 27.01 8.80
CA PHE A 176 11.80 27.67 9.81
C PHE A 176 12.07 26.73 10.99
N LEU A 177 11.01 26.17 11.60
CA LEU A 177 11.13 25.30 12.75
C LEU A 177 11.92 24.01 12.43
N LEU A 178 11.66 23.39 11.27
CA LEU A 178 12.37 22.21 10.81
C LEU A 178 13.84 22.49 10.50
N GLY A 179 14.14 23.63 9.87
CA GLY A 179 15.53 24.04 9.60
C GLY A 179 16.33 24.29 10.87
N VAL A 180 15.72 24.96 11.86
CA VAL A 180 16.34 25.16 13.19
C VAL A 180 16.55 23.82 13.89
N ALA A 181 15.53 22.97 13.91
CA ALA A 181 15.60 21.64 14.52
C ALA A 181 16.71 20.79 13.89
N GLY A 182 16.83 20.79 12.55
CA GLY A 182 17.90 20.09 11.85
C GLY A 182 19.30 20.52 12.29
N LEU A 183 19.54 21.82 12.36
CA LEU A 183 20.82 22.37 12.81
C LEU A 183 21.16 22.08 14.29
N MET A 184 20.18 21.67 15.09
CA MET A 184 20.38 21.27 16.49
C MET A 184 20.73 19.79 16.65
N VAL A 185 20.49 18.95 15.64
CA VAL A 185 20.84 17.52 15.66
C VAL A 185 22.36 17.36 15.67
N ARG A 186 22.87 16.50 16.56
CA ARG A 186 24.30 16.21 16.71
C ARG A 186 24.68 14.80 16.28
N GLY A 187 23.72 13.88 16.26
CA GLY A 187 24.00 12.51 15.88
C GLY A 187 22.74 11.68 15.70
N ILE A 188 22.81 10.69 14.82
CA ILE A 188 21.74 9.76 14.49
C ILE A 188 22.28 8.33 14.53
N GLY A 189 21.51 7.41 15.09
CA GLY A 189 21.84 5.99 15.15
C GLY A 189 22.26 5.51 16.53
N SER A 190 22.85 4.31 16.56
CA SER A 190 23.41 3.67 17.76
C SER A 190 24.84 4.16 18.01
N GLY A 191 25.36 3.95 19.21
CA GLY A 191 26.75 4.27 19.55
C GLY A 191 27.07 5.77 19.69
N ARG A 192 26.09 6.66 19.68
CA ARG A 192 26.29 8.13 19.74
C ARG A 192 27.14 8.61 20.90
N SER A 193 27.07 7.96 22.05
CA SER A 193 27.93 8.26 23.20
C SER A 193 29.37 7.82 22.99
N GLY A 194 29.64 6.92 22.05
CA GLY A 194 30.97 6.44 21.67
C GLY A 194 31.58 7.18 20.48
N GLY A 195 30.86 8.15 19.90
CA GLY A 195 31.34 8.92 18.76
C GLY A 195 30.76 8.49 17.41
N ASP A 196 29.97 7.41 17.37
CA ASP A 196 29.30 6.97 16.14
C ASP A 196 28.12 7.89 15.81
N GLY A 197 27.81 7.98 14.52
CA GLY A 197 26.63 8.68 14.03
C GLY A 197 26.69 10.19 14.14
N GLU A 198 27.88 10.78 14.37
CA GLU A 198 28.04 12.23 14.34
C GLU A 198 27.63 12.76 12.96
N CYS A 199 26.74 13.74 12.94
CA CYS A 199 26.19 14.26 11.71
C CYS A 199 25.71 15.70 11.81
N THR A 200 25.58 16.32 10.63
CA THR A 200 24.84 17.57 10.42
C THR A 200 23.58 17.27 9.63
N VAL A 201 22.43 17.72 10.12
CA VAL A 201 21.15 17.60 9.44
C VAL A 201 20.70 18.94 8.91
N LEU A 202 20.49 19.01 7.61
CA LEU A 202 20.10 20.21 6.88
C LEU A 202 18.70 20.00 6.32
N VAL A 203 17.74 20.80 6.77
CA VAL A 203 16.35 20.76 6.28
C VAL A 203 16.07 22.10 5.58
N SER A 204 15.82 22.04 4.27
CA SER A 204 15.69 23.22 3.41
C SER A 204 14.51 23.10 2.45
N GLY A 205 13.98 24.26 1.99
CA GLY A 205 12.95 24.29 0.95
C GLY A 205 13.47 23.95 -0.45
N GLU A 206 14.76 24.13 -0.67
CA GLU A 206 15.44 23.88 -1.94
C GLU A 206 16.46 22.76 -1.78
N ALA A 207 16.72 22.02 -2.86
CA ALA A 207 17.78 21.05 -2.88
C ALA A 207 19.13 21.74 -2.68
N LEU A 208 19.96 21.16 -1.81
CA LEU A 208 21.33 21.63 -1.63
C LEU A 208 22.18 21.21 -2.84
N ALA A 209 23.30 21.92 -3.04
CA ALA A 209 24.26 21.52 -4.06
C ALA A 209 24.70 20.06 -3.85
N ALA A 210 24.84 19.32 -4.94
CA ALA A 210 25.30 17.94 -4.86
C ALA A 210 26.68 17.86 -4.18
N CYS A 211 26.81 16.94 -3.24
CA CYS A 211 28.08 16.67 -2.58
C CYS A 211 28.87 15.69 -3.46
N HIS A 212 30.05 16.11 -3.90
CA HIS A 212 30.97 15.28 -4.69
C HIS A 212 32.19 14.83 -3.89
N GLU A 213 32.25 15.20 -2.63
CA GLU A 213 33.30 14.91 -1.68
C GLU A 213 33.33 13.43 -1.33
N ARG A 214 34.51 12.93 -0.96
CA ARG A 214 34.75 11.50 -0.67
C ARG A 214 35.48 11.26 0.66
N SER A 215 36.02 12.29 1.28
CA SER A 215 36.72 12.18 2.54
C SER A 215 35.94 12.83 3.69
N THR A 216 36.17 12.35 4.92
CA THR A 216 35.54 12.90 6.14
C THR A 216 35.83 14.38 6.30
N THR A 217 37.05 14.85 5.99
CA THR A 217 37.42 16.27 6.07
C THR A 217 36.60 17.12 5.11
N GLU A 218 36.39 16.63 3.88
CA GLU A 218 35.58 17.30 2.88
C GLU A 218 34.08 17.32 3.28
N PHE A 219 33.57 16.24 3.88
CA PHE A 219 32.20 16.20 4.41
C PHE A 219 32.00 17.23 5.53
N ILE A 220 32.99 17.43 6.42
CA ILE A 220 32.95 18.44 7.47
C ILE A 220 32.92 19.85 6.85
N ALA A 221 33.76 20.12 5.84
CA ALA A 221 33.77 21.40 5.15
C ALA A 221 32.44 21.69 4.45
N TYR A 222 31.93 20.73 3.69
CA TYR A 222 30.62 20.82 3.03
C TYR A 222 29.50 21.08 4.03
N ALA A 223 29.43 20.31 5.13
CA ALA A 223 28.42 20.48 6.18
C ALA A 223 28.48 21.88 6.80
N SER A 224 29.70 22.40 7.04
CA SER A 224 29.91 23.74 7.59
C SER A 224 29.38 24.81 6.66
N ASP A 225 29.74 24.76 5.37
CA ASP A 225 29.36 25.76 4.38
C ASP A 225 27.83 25.79 4.17
N GLN A 226 27.22 24.61 4.01
CA GLN A 226 25.76 24.50 3.87
C GLN A 226 25.02 24.94 5.13
N SER A 227 25.54 24.61 6.33
CA SER A 227 24.99 25.07 7.60
C SER A 227 24.99 26.59 7.72
N GLN A 228 26.09 27.25 7.32
CA GLN A 228 26.19 28.71 7.34
C GLN A 228 25.23 29.37 6.36
N ALA A 229 25.06 28.79 5.15
CA ALA A 229 24.10 29.27 4.18
C ALA A 229 22.66 29.15 4.70
N LEU A 230 22.31 27.98 5.27
CA LEU A 230 21.00 27.73 5.86
C LEU A 230 20.72 28.66 7.05
N ARG A 231 21.68 28.87 7.96
CA ARG A 231 21.54 29.81 9.08
C ARG A 231 21.24 31.23 8.61
N ARG A 232 21.89 31.69 7.53
CA ARG A 232 21.62 33.04 6.94
C ARG A 232 20.19 33.11 6.41
N SER A 233 19.72 32.07 5.72
CA SER A 233 18.34 31.99 5.22
C SER A 233 17.31 31.97 6.36
N LEU A 234 17.52 31.11 7.37
CA LEU A 234 16.65 31.03 8.54
C LEU A 234 16.60 32.34 9.33
N LYS A 235 17.73 33.07 9.46
CA LYS A 235 17.77 34.35 10.13
C LYS A 235 16.93 35.43 9.38
N LYS A 236 16.94 35.40 8.05
CA LYS A 236 16.06 36.24 7.26
C LYS A 236 14.59 35.89 7.46
N LEU A 237 14.28 34.60 7.43
CA LEU A 237 12.93 34.11 7.62
C LEU A 237 12.40 34.39 9.04
N ALA A 238 13.24 34.28 10.06
CA ALA A 238 12.90 34.61 11.45
C ALA A 238 12.39 36.05 11.60
N ALA A 239 12.91 37.00 10.80
CA ALA A 239 12.51 38.40 10.85
C ALA A 239 11.07 38.64 10.34
N SER A 240 10.48 37.72 9.58
CA SER A 240 9.09 37.80 9.12
C SER A 240 8.06 37.37 10.18
N PHE A 241 8.49 36.65 11.24
CA PHE A 241 7.59 36.16 12.28
C PHE A 241 7.37 37.23 13.37
N THR A 242 6.49 38.19 13.06
CA THR A 242 6.00 39.14 14.06
C THR A 242 5.05 38.45 15.04
N GLU A 243 4.79 39.09 16.18
CA GLU A 243 3.86 38.59 17.20
C GLU A 243 2.46 38.28 16.60
N ALA A 244 1.99 39.14 15.69
CA ALA A 244 0.72 38.94 15.00
C ALA A 244 0.72 37.61 14.18
N VAL A 245 1.76 37.37 13.38
CA VAL A 245 1.92 36.16 12.57
C VAL A 245 2.02 34.92 13.46
N VAL A 246 2.80 34.98 14.53
CA VAL A 246 2.96 33.83 15.46
C VAL A 246 1.64 33.51 16.17
N ASN A 247 0.80 34.51 16.45
CA ASN A 247 -0.50 34.30 17.07
C ASN A 247 -1.50 33.55 16.17
N GLU A 248 -1.33 33.59 14.86
CA GLU A 248 -2.17 32.91 13.87
C GLU A 248 -1.71 31.49 13.55
N LEU A 249 -0.54 31.06 14.04
CA LEU A 249 -0.04 29.71 13.80
C LEU A 249 -1.00 28.63 14.33
N PRO A 250 -1.23 27.56 13.56
CA PRO A 250 -2.12 26.49 13.96
C PRO A 250 -1.57 25.74 15.19
N GLY A 251 -2.48 25.21 16.01
CA GLY A 251 -2.17 24.40 17.17
C GLY A 251 -3.01 23.11 17.20
N PRO A 252 -2.74 22.19 18.16
CA PRO A 252 -3.52 20.98 18.31
C PRO A 252 -5.00 21.30 18.54
N ARG A 253 -5.90 20.56 17.86
CA ARG A 253 -7.34 20.71 18.08
C ARG A 253 -7.71 20.31 19.49
N GLN A 254 -8.48 21.13 20.17
CA GLN A 254 -9.18 20.79 21.40
C GLN A 254 -10.59 20.32 21.03
N GLY A 255 -10.89 19.05 21.18
CA GLY A 255 -12.22 18.48 20.97
C GLY A 255 -12.22 17.25 20.06
N GLY A 256 -13.19 16.34 20.31
CA GLY A 256 -13.37 15.12 19.56
C GLY A 256 -13.84 15.39 18.12
N VAL A 257 -13.51 14.49 17.20
CA VAL A 257 -13.99 14.51 15.82
C VAL A 257 -15.52 14.33 15.84
N GLN A 258 -16.26 15.34 15.39
CA GLN A 258 -17.69 15.17 15.14
C GLN A 258 -17.85 14.32 13.88
N HIS A 259 -18.25 13.06 14.07
CA HIS A 259 -18.66 12.20 12.95
C HIS A 259 -19.99 12.70 12.39
N ARG A 260 -19.98 13.20 11.16
CA ARG A 260 -21.22 13.30 10.39
C ARG A 260 -21.68 11.89 10.05
N VAL A 261 -22.69 11.41 10.73
CA VAL A 261 -23.43 10.22 10.32
C VAL A 261 -24.16 10.61 9.04
N GLY A 262 -23.69 10.11 7.91
CA GLY A 262 -24.40 10.26 6.64
C GLY A 262 -25.76 9.57 6.77
N THR A 263 -26.85 10.25 6.44
CA THR A 263 -28.17 9.65 6.31
C THR A 263 -28.11 8.60 5.21
N VAL A 264 -28.33 7.34 5.58
CA VAL A 264 -28.52 6.24 4.63
C VAL A 264 -29.85 6.48 3.93
N GLY A 265 -29.83 7.03 2.74
CA GLY A 265 -31.02 7.31 1.95
C GLY A 265 -30.60 7.56 0.51
N GLY A 266 -30.41 6.50 -0.26
CA GLY A 266 -30.21 6.52 -1.70
C GLY A 266 -30.82 5.26 -2.29
N SER A 267 -31.59 5.41 -3.36
CA SER A 267 -31.95 4.31 -4.24
C SER A 267 -30.64 3.69 -4.76
N ASP A 268 -30.55 2.35 -4.82
CA ASP A 268 -29.44 1.66 -5.49
C ASP A 268 -29.28 2.26 -6.89
N ALA A 269 -28.06 2.70 -7.22
CA ALA A 269 -27.74 3.22 -8.55
C ALA A 269 -28.03 2.17 -9.61
N ASP A 270 -28.55 2.59 -10.74
CA ASP A 270 -28.72 1.74 -11.91
C ASP A 270 -27.32 1.29 -12.39
N ARG A 271 -27.11 -0.03 -12.44
CA ARG A 271 -25.86 -0.66 -12.85
C ARG A 271 -25.84 -1.11 -14.31
N SER A 272 -26.94 -0.87 -15.04
CA SER A 272 -27.03 -1.19 -16.47
C SER A 272 -26.14 -0.31 -17.34
N GLY A 273 -25.80 0.88 -16.86
CA GLY A 273 -24.86 1.84 -17.44
C GLY A 273 -23.59 1.99 -16.61
N GLY A 274 -22.88 3.12 -16.81
CA GLY A 274 -21.70 3.52 -16.06
C GLY A 274 -20.36 3.15 -16.71
N HIS A 275 -19.30 3.62 -16.08
CA HIS A 275 -17.96 3.61 -16.65
C HIS A 275 -17.05 2.65 -15.88
N HIS A 276 -16.45 1.69 -16.62
CA HIS A 276 -15.42 0.80 -16.08
C HIS A 276 -14.04 1.40 -16.36
N LEU A 277 -13.25 1.55 -15.30
CA LEU A 277 -11.95 2.18 -15.31
C LEU A 277 -10.91 1.27 -14.68
N ILE A 278 -9.66 1.52 -15.00
CA ILE A 278 -8.50 0.87 -14.44
C ILE A 278 -7.72 1.88 -13.61
N LEU A 279 -7.33 1.47 -12.41
CA LEU A 279 -6.42 2.20 -11.54
C LEU A 279 -5.09 1.47 -11.52
N ASP A 280 -4.10 1.99 -12.23
CA ASP A 280 -2.73 1.51 -12.20
C ASP A 280 -1.96 2.22 -11.07
N LEU A 281 -1.19 1.45 -10.28
CA LEU A 281 -0.41 1.94 -9.14
C LEU A 281 1.04 1.47 -9.24
N THR A 282 1.96 2.36 -8.87
CA THR A 282 3.37 2.00 -8.59
C THR A 282 3.68 2.41 -7.17
N LEU A 283 4.24 1.49 -6.39
CA LEU A 283 4.54 1.72 -4.98
C LEU A 283 5.86 2.48 -4.85
N ASN A 284 5.84 3.72 -4.36
CA ASN A 284 7.03 4.57 -4.20
C ASN A 284 7.69 4.35 -2.81
N SER A 285 6.97 3.78 -1.86
CA SER A 285 7.47 3.33 -0.57
C SER A 285 6.72 2.06 -0.15
N PRO A 286 7.22 1.28 0.82
CA PRO A 286 6.51 0.09 1.28
C PRO A 286 5.09 0.40 1.74
N ILE A 287 4.11 -0.44 1.38
CA ILE A 287 2.71 -0.26 1.76
C ILE A 287 2.22 -1.45 2.59
N VAL A 288 1.61 -1.13 3.73
CA VAL A 288 1.01 -2.13 4.63
C VAL A 288 -0.48 -2.29 4.31
N SER A 289 -0.85 -3.47 3.83
CA SER A 289 -2.24 -3.89 3.65
C SER A 289 -2.56 -4.93 4.73
N TYR A 290 -3.16 -4.53 5.83
CA TYR A 290 -3.35 -5.40 6.99
C TYR A 290 -4.01 -6.74 6.69
N GLU A 291 -3.39 -7.83 7.16
CA GLU A 291 -4.07 -9.10 7.39
C GLU A 291 -4.63 -9.16 8.82
N VAL A 292 -3.81 -8.86 9.82
CA VAL A 292 -4.19 -8.81 11.24
C VAL A 292 -3.62 -7.53 11.87
N PRO A 293 -4.47 -6.56 12.29
CA PRO A 293 -4.00 -5.27 12.80
C PRO A 293 -3.67 -5.24 14.31
N PHE A 294 -3.85 -6.33 15.06
CA PHE A 294 -3.89 -6.33 16.54
C PHE A 294 -2.71 -7.07 17.19
N SER A 295 -1.55 -7.11 16.55
CA SER A 295 -0.38 -7.79 17.08
C SER A 295 0.86 -6.89 17.00
N ASN A 296 1.88 -7.19 17.79
CA ASN A 296 3.21 -6.62 17.61
C ASN A 296 3.89 -7.13 16.32
N GLU A 297 3.35 -8.20 15.73
CA GLU A 297 3.67 -8.67 14.39
C GLU A 297 2.55 -8.25 13.44
N ILE A 298 2.77 -7.16 12.71
CA ILE A 298 1.82 -6.63 11.72
C ILE A 298 2.08 -7.33 10.41
N ARG A 299 1.22 -8.27 10.06
CA ARG A 299 1.27 -8.99 8.79
C ARG A 299 0.55 -8.22 7.70
N SER A 300 1.16 -8.16 6.53
CA SER A 300 0.56 -7.60 5.33
C SER A 300 -0.01 -8.70 4.44
N LEU A 301 -1.10 -8.38 3.79
CA LEU A 301 -1.57 -9.11 2.61
C LEU A 301 -0.59 -8.89 1.46
N ASP A 302 -0.57 -9.83 0.54
CA ASP A 302 0.21 -9.79 -0.69
C ASP A 302 -0.52 -9.05 -1.84
N PHE A 303 -1.56 -8.29 -1.52
CA PHE A 303 -2.32 -7.39 -2.39
C PHE A 303 -2.85 -6.18 -1.60
N LEU A 304 -3.30 -5.12 -2.28
CA LEU A 304 -3.93 -3.98 -1.62
C LEU A 304 -5.45 -4.14 -1.62
N ARG A 305 -6.05 -4.17 -0.44
CA ARG A 305 -7.51 -4.24 -0.34
C ARG A 305 -8.17 -2.98 -0.91
N GLY A 306 -9.32 -3.16 -1.55
CA GLY A 306 -10.17 -2.06 -1.99
C GLY A 306 -10.53 -1.10 -0.85
N THR A 307 -10.66 -1.61 0.38
CA THR A 307 -10.86 -0.78 1.58
C THR A 307 -9.71 0.19 1.88
N VAL A 308 -8.50 -0.11 1.41
CA VAL A 308 -7.31 0.76 1.54
C VAL A 308 -7.32 1.85 0.47
N LEU A 309 -7.79 1.51 -0.73
CA LEU A 309 -7.81 2.39 -1.90
C LEU A 309 -9.00 3.35 -1.89
N LEU A 310 -10.16 2.86 -1.47
CA LEU A 310 -11.43 3.59 -1.54
C LEU A 310 -11.40 4.98 -0.87
N PRO A 311 -10.81 5.17 0.33
CA PRO A 311 -10.79 6.49 0.97
C PRO A 311 -9.99 7.53 0.17
N TRP A 312 -8.95 7.11 -0.53
CA TRP A 312 -8.18 8.00 -1.42
C TRP A 312 -8.98 8.30 -2.69
N LEU A 313 -9.54 7.28 -3.34
CA LEU A 313 -10.34 7.45 -4.55
C LEU A 313 -11.58 8.32 -4.31
N HIS A 314 -12.30 8.09 -3.20
CA HIS A 314 -13.44 8.92 -2.83
C HIS A 314 -13.06 10.40 -2.63
N ARG A 315 -11.92 10.67 -1.97
CA ARG A 315 -11.42 12.04 -1.83
C ARG A 315 -11.06 12.67 -3.18
N LEU A 316 -10.41 11.90 -4.06
CA LEU A 316 -10.07 12.36 -5.40
C LEU A 316 -11.33 12.78 -6.20
N VAL A 317 -12.36 11.94 -6.19
CA VAL A 317 -13.65 12.24 -6.82
C VAL A 317 -14.32 13.44 -6.13
N SER A 318 -14.27 13.52 -4.80
CA SER A 318 -14.89 14.60 -4.04
C SER A 318 -14.19 15.94 -4.18
N SER A 319 -12.89 15.97 -4.46
CA SER A 319 -12.13 17.21 -4.65
C SER A 319 -12.45 17.93 -5.96
N ASN A 320 -13.01 17.22 -6.93
CA ASN A 320 -13.37 17.75 -8.24
C ASN A 320 -14.85 18.21 -8.32
N LYS A 321 -15.43 18.65 -7.20
CA LYS A 321 -16.84 19.05 -7.09
C LYS A 321 -17.21 20.18 -8.04
N ARG A 322 -18.36 20.05 -8.72
CA ARG A 322 -19.06 21.14 -9.41
C ARG A 322 -20.51 21.22 -8.86
N GLY A 323 -20.77 22.20 -8.02
CA GLY A 323 -22.12 22.71 -7.71
C GLY A 323 -23.09 21.74 -7.05
N GLU A 324 -24.26 21.54 -7.64
CA GLU A 324 -25.50 21.04 -7.03
C GLU A 324 -25.54 19.55 -6.67
N HIS A 325 -24.51 18.76 -6.97
CA HIS A 325 -24.50 17.28 -6.84
C HIS A 325 -23.81 16.74 -5.57
N GLU A 326 -23.75 17.53 -4.50
CA GLU A 326 -23.04 17.13 -3.26
C GLU A 326 -23.55 15.82 -2.65
N ALA A 327 -24.84 15.53 -2.80
CA ALA A 327 -25.45 14.31 -2.24
C ALA A 327 -24.94 13.03 -2.93
N VAL A 328 -24.84 13.01 -4.25
CA VAL A 328 -24.35 11.87 -5.03
C VAL A 328 -22.88 11.60 -4.69
N ILE A 329 -22.07 12.65 -4.63
CA ILE A 329 -20.64 12.56 -4.31
C ILE A 329 -20.43 12.09 -2.86
N THR A 330 -21.17 12.65 -1.90
CA THR A 330 -21.05 12.27 -0.49
C THR A 330 -21.46 10.83 -0.26
N ASN A 331 -22.52 10.37 -0.93
CA ASN A 331 -23.06 9.03 -0.83
C ASN A 331 -22.53 8.08 -1.92
N ALA A 332 -21.48 8.42 -2.63
CA ALA A 332 -21.00 7.66 -3.80
C ALA A 332 -20.83 6.15 -3.51
N VAL A 333 -20.33 5.79 -2.34
CA VAL A 333 -20.15 4.38 -1.94
C VAL A 333 -21.44 3.76 -1.41
N THR A 334 -22.13 4.44 -0.52
CA THR A 334 -23.37 3.94 0.13
C THR A 334 -24.55 3.92 -0.83
N GLY A 335 -24.61 4.85 -1.79
CA GLY A 335 -25.57 4.89 -2.88
C GLY A 335 -25.26 3.95 -4.04
N GLY A 336 -24.13 3.23 -3.98
CA GLY A 336 -23.77 2.29 -5.05
C GLY A 336 -23.26 2.94 -6.34
N HIS A 337 -22.81 4.20 -6.31
CA HIS A 337 -22.29 4.92 -7.48
C HIS A 337 -20.79 4.71 -7.72
N LEU A 338 -20.05 4.20 -6.72
CA LEU A 338 -18.61 3.98 -6.77
C LEU A 338 -18.24 2.60 -6.26
N PHE A 339 -17.57 1.80 -7.08
CA PHE A 339 -17.01 0.49 -6.72
C PHE A 339 -15.52 0.45 -7.04
N ILE A 340 -14.74 -0.21 -6.19
CA ILE A 340 -13.33 -0.49 -6.44
C ILE A 340 -13.00 -1.94 -6.10
N SER A 341 -12.13 -2.58 -6.88
CA SER A 341 -11.62 -3.91 -6.55
C SER A 341 -10.43 -3.83 -5.57
N ASP A 342 -10.02 -4.99 -5.06
CA ASP A 342 -8.66 -5.13 -4.55
C ASP A 342 -7.67 -4.85 -5.69
N ALA A 343 -6.50 -4.24 -5.38
CA ALA A 343 -5.44 -4.11 -6.36
C ALA A 343 -4.54 -5.34 -6.31
N MET A 344 -4.39 -5.98 -7.45
CA MET A 344 -3.59 -7.18 -7.64
C MET A 344 -2.20 -6.82 -8.17
N PRO A 345 -1.16 -7.64 -7.89
CA PRO A 345 0.18 -7.43 -8.43
C PRO A 345 0.18 -7.57 -9.96
N VAL A 346 1.08 -6.83 -10.61
CA VAL A 346 1.26 -6.81 -12.05
C VAL A 346 2.69 -7.23 -12.39
N ILE A 347 2.86 -8.15 -13.35
CA ILE A 347 4.14 -8.53 -13.94
C ILE A 347 4.12 -8.07 -15.41
N GLY A 348 5.08 -7.23 -15.81
CA GLY A 348 4.97 -6.56 -17.10
C GLY A 348 3.69 -5.71 -17.15
N ASP A 349 2.77 -6.04 -18.06
CA ASP A 349 1.44 -5.43 -18.15
C ASP A 349 0.30 -6.38 -17.76
N ILE A 350 0.66 -7.56 -17.24
CA ILE A 350 -0.28 -8.62 -16.91
C ILE A 350 -0.65 -8.58 -15.44
N GLU A 351 -1.93 -8.44 -15.17
CA GLU A 351 -2.49 -8.48 -13.82
C GLU A 351 -2.55 -9.91 -13.29
N GLY A 352 -2.09 -10.14 -12.06
CA GLY A 352 -2.16 -11.41 -11.37
C GLY A 352 -3.58 -11.74 -10.92
N ARG A 353 -3.94 -13.02 -11.01
CA ARG A 353 -5.20 -13.56 -10.45
C ARG A 353 -4.90 -14.55 -9.33
N PRO A 354 -5.66 -14.54 -8.23
CA PRO A 354 -5.48 -15.52 -7.17
C PRO A 354 -5.50 -16.94 -7.72
N ILE A 355 -4.54 -17.76 -7.35
CA ILE A 355 -4.45 -19.15 -7.85
C ILE A 355 -5.72 -19.93 -7.49
N PRO A 356 -6.43 -20.55 -8.48
CA PRO A 356 -7.54 -21.43 -8.20
C PRO A 356 -7.09 -22.62 -7.33
N LEU A 357 -7.87 -22.95 -6.30
CA LEU A 357 -7.54 -24.05 -5.38
C LEU A 357 -7.52 -25.44 -6.03
N THR A 358 -8.01 -25.53 -7.26
CA THR A 358 -7.98 -26.75 -8.10
C THR A 358 -6.63 -26.96 -8.77
N LEU A 359 -5.71 -25.99 -8.74
CA LEU A 359 -4.37 -26.17 -9.28
C LEU A 359 -3.49 -27.00 -8.37
N LYS A 360 -2.80 -27.97 -8.97
CA LYS A 360 -1.86 -28.87 -8.28
C LYS A 360 -0.49 -28.81 -8.94
N THR A 361 0.55 -29.05 -8.18
CA THR A 361 1.94 -29.21 -8.63
C THR A 361 2.50 -30.54 -8.14
N ASP A 362 3.60 -31.00 -8.73
CA ASP A 362 4.28 -32.22 -8.30
C ASP A 362 4.89 -32.02 -6.91
N LYS A 363 4.74 -33.04 -6.04
CA LYS A 363 5.30 -33.04 -4.68
C LYS A 363 6.82 -33.10 -4.67
N THR A 364 7.42 -33.80 -5.63
CA THR A 364 8.86 -34.09 -5.68
C THR A 364 9.66 -32.95 -6.32
N SER A 365 9.05 -32.16 -7.20
CA SER A 365 9.71 -31.04 -7.89
C SER A 365 8.78 -29.84 -8.02
N PRO A 366 8.33 -29.23 -6.90
CA PRO A 366 7.31 -28.18 -6.95
C PRO A 366 7.78 -26.89 -7.64
N SER A 367 9.09 -26.72 -7.86
CA SER A 367 9.65 -25.53 -8.48
C SER A 367 9.70 -25.56 -10.00
N ASN A 368 9.73 -26.76 -10.60
CA ASN A 368 9.99 -26.97 -12.04
C ASN A 368 8.89 -27.72 -12.77
N SER A 369 7.87 -28.17 -12.07
CA SER A 369 6.79 -28.96 -12.68
C SER A 369 5.69 -28.07 -13.23
N PRO A 370 5.10 -28.41 -14.39
CA PRO A 370 3.91 -27.73 -14.89
C PRO A 370 2.79 -27.83 -13.85
N ILE A 371 2.06 -26.73 -13.68
CA ILE A 371 0.88 -26.70 -12.84
C ILE A 371 -0.25 -27.40 -13.59
N THR A 372 -0.83 -28.43 -13.00
CA THR A 372 -1.96 -29.16 -13.58
C THR A 372 -3.26 -28.76 -12.91
N LEU A 373 -4.31 -28.57 -13.72
CA LEU A 373 -5.66 -28.43 -13.22
C LEU A 373 -6.20 -29.77 -12.73
N TYR A 374 -7.01 -29.70 -11.69
CA TYR A 374 -7.78 -30.82 -11.21
C TYR A 374 -8.93 -31.11 -12.20
N GLY A 375 -8.78 -32.16 -12.98
CA GLY A 375 -9.87 -32.76 -13.74
C GLY A 375 -10.03 -34.21 -13.25
N ASP A 376 -11.12 -34.86 -13.56
CA ASP A 376 -11.51 -36.22 -13.15
C ASP A 376 -10.49 -37.36 -13.49
N SER A 377 -9.20 -37.04 -13.56
CA SER A 377 -8.17 -38.05 -13.85
C SER A 377 -7.73 -38.77 -12.60
N THR A 378 -7.80 -40.07 -12.66
CA THR A 378 -7.40 -41.10 -11.66
C THR A 378 -5.91 -41.10 -11.28
N GLU A 379 -5.08 -40.17 -11.83
CA GLU A 379 -3.65 -40.04 -11.52
C GLU A 379 -3.37 -38.99 -10.46
N GLU A 380 -3.82 -39.24 -9.22
CA GLU A 380 -3.65 -38.30 -8.10
C GLU A 380 -2.39 -38.53 -7.26
N THR A 381 -1.64 -39.62 -7.48
CA THR A 381 -0.48 -39.94 -6.67
C THR A 381 0.68 -39.01 -6.93
N GLY A 382 1.11 -38.27 -5.89
CA GLY A 382 2.30 -37.42 -5.91
C GLY A 382 2.06 -35.93 -6.18
N LYS A 383 0.81 -35.48 -6.31
CA LYS A 383 0.48 -34.04 -6.55
C LYS A 383 -0.03 -33.37 -5.27
N ILE A 384 0.39 -32.11 -5.06
CA ILE A 384 -0.04 -31.28 -3.94
C ILE A 384 -0.73 -30.01 -4.45
N PRO A 385 -1.77 -29.48 -3.74
CA PRO A 385 -2.39 -28.21 -4.11
C PRO A 385 -1.40 -27.04 -4.07
N VAL A 386 -1.45 -26.17 -5.06
CA VAL A 386 -0.75 -24.87 -5.03
C VAL A 386 -1.48 -23.97 -4.05
N ARG A 387 -0.82 -23.59 -2.95
CA ARG A 387 -1.46 -22.83 -1.88
C ARG A 387 -1.06 -21.36 -1.92
N GLY A 388 -1.98 -20.51 -2.38
CA GLY A 388 -1.84 -19.06 -2.41
C GLY A 388 -0.88 -18.55 -3.48
N GLY A 389 -0.87 -17.24 -3.70
CA GLY A 389 -0.17 -16.55 -4.77
C GLY A 389 -1.06 -16.31 -5.98
N TYR A 390 -0.43 -15.95 -7.07
CA TYR A 390 -1.10 -15.47 -8.29
C TYR A 390 -0.61 -16.21 -9.51
N VAL A 391 -1.47 -16.27 -10.52
CA VAL A 391 -1.12 -16.66 -11.88
C VAL A 391 -1.23 -15.44 -12.80
N PHE A 392 -0.29 -15.34 -13.73
CA PHE A 392 -0.17 -14.28 -14.72
C PHE A 392 -0.11 -14.93 -16.11
N PHE A 393 -0.98 -14.53 -17.03
CA PHE A 393 -1.02 -15.08 -18.39
C PHE A 393 -0.75 -14.00 -19.40
N ALA A 394 0.31 -14.16 -20.19
CA ALA A 394 0.55 -13.36 -21.36
C ALA A 394 -0.42 -13.74 -22.49
N PRO A 395 -0.91 -12.76 -23.28
CA PRO A 395 -1.49 -13.07 -24.57
C PRO A 395 -0.41 -13.79 -25.42
N LYS A 396 -0.82 -14.80 -26.18
CA LYS A 396 0.05 -15.45 -27.13
C LYS A 396 0.31 -14.46 -28.28
N GLU A 397 1.56 -14.07 -28.49
CA GLU A 397 1.96 -13.50 -29.76
C GLU A 397 1.87 -14.61 -30.81
N ASP A 398 1.32 -14.29 -31.98
CA ASP A 398 1.04 -15.24 -33.06
C ASP A 398 2.34 -15.47 -33.85
N ASP A 399 3.27 -16.25 -33.30
CA ASP A 399 4.57 -16.54 -33.88
C ASP A 399 4.55 -17.68 -34.92
N GLY A 400 3.39 -18.08 -35.40
CA GLY A 400 3.28 -19.09 -36.46
C GLY A 400 3.78 -20.50 -36.08
N GLU A 401 4.06 -20.79 -34.83
CA GLU A 401 4.47 -22.11 -34.34
C GLU A 401 3.28 -22.97 -33.90
N GLU A 402 3.41 -24.29 -34.04
CA GLU A 402 2.37 -25.30 -33.83
C GLU A 402 1.60 -25.15 -32.50
N PRO A 403 0.27 -25.42 -32.49
CA PRO A 403 -0.54 -25.32 -31.29
C PRO A 403 -0.15 -26.38 -30.25
N GLY A 404 0.61 -25.97 -29.22
CA GLY A 404 1.00 -26.86 -28.12
C GLY A 404 2.18 -26.42 -27.27
N THR A 405 3.04 -25.57 -27.75
CA THR A 405 4.32 -25.24 -27.13
C THR A 405 4.40 -23.76 -26.73
N LYS A 406 4.30 -23.50 -25.44
CA LYS A 406 4.60 -22.25 -24.73
C LYS A 406 3.42 -21.29 -24.53
N THR A 407 2.60 -21.56 -23.54
CA THR A 407 1.86 -20.48 -22.90
C THR A 407 2.85 -19.71 -22.02
N GLN A 408 3.24 -18.50 -22.39
CA GLN A 408 4.05 -17.64 -21.54
C GLN A 408 3.18 -17.18 -20.38
N GLY A 409 3.59 -17.50 -19.18
CA GLY A 409 2.92 -17.12 -17.96
C GLY A 409 3.81 -17.30 -16.75
N TRP A 410 3.43 -16.64 -15.68
CA TRP A 410 4.12 -16.76 -14.40
C TRP A 410 3.16 -17.20 -13.30
N TYR A 411 3.70 -17.81 -12.28
CA TYR A 411 2.98 -18.03 -11.03
C TYR A 411 3.89 -17.72 -9.84
N GLY A 412 3.34 -17.18 -8.78
CA GLY A 412 4.13 -16.89 -7.59
C GLY A 412 3.42 -16.01 -6.59
N LYS A 413 4.12 -15.74 -5.50
CA LYS A 413 3.69 -14.79 -4.48
C LYS A 413 4.54 -13.54 -4.59
N PRO A 414 3.93 -12.35 -4.50
CA PRO A 414 4.69 -11.12 -4.33
C PRO A 414 5.60 -11.20 -3.11
N PRO A 415 6.80 -10.64 -3.17
CA PRO A 415 7.66 -10.54 -2.01
C PRO A 415 7.03 -9.61 -0.96
N LEU A 416 7.12 -9.98 0.31
CA LEU A 416 6.85 -9.09 1.43
C LEU A 416 8.18 -8.72 2.09
N ARG A 417 8.27 -7.49 2.60
CA ARG A 417 9.44 -7.01 3.32
C ARG A 417 9.06 -6.72 4.77
N GLY A 418 9.76 -7.41 5.69
CA GLY A 418 9.63 -7.14 7.12
C GLY A 418 10.53 -5.98 7.54
N ARG A 419 9.99 -5.05 8.33
CA ARG A 419 10.73 -3.99 9.02
C ARG A 419 10.45 -4.05 10.51
N GLN A 420 11.51 -4.05 11.31
CA GLN A 420 11.41 -4.03 12.75
C GLN A 420 11.54 -2.60 13.27
N THR A 421 10.70 -2.20 14.20
CA THR A 421 10.71 -0.88 14.82
C THR A 421 10.55 -1.02 16.33
N THR A 422 11.18 -0.12 17.09
CA THR A 422 10.98 -0.02 18.53
C THR A 422 10.77 1.43 18.92
N ALA A 423 9.98 1.67 19.96
CA ALA A 423 9.89 3.00 20.55
C ALA A 423 11.08 3.23 21.50
N ILE A 424 11.61 4.44 21.48
CA ILE A 424 12.68 4.87 22.40
C ILE A 424 12.04 5.66 23.53
N ASN A 425 12.39 5.31 24.76
CA ASN A 425 12.03 6.08 25.93
C ASN A 425 12.91 7.35 25.98
N HIS A 426 12.26 8.51 25.97
CA HIS A 426 12.95 9.81 25.89
C HIS A 426 13.78 10.13 27.16
N GLU A 427 13.38 9.60 28.32
CA GLU A 427 14.10 9.84 29.59
C GLU A 427 15.38 9.03 29.67
N THR A 428 15.33 7.76 29.22
CA THR A 428 16.46 6.82 29.35
C THR A 428 17.30 6.70 28.10
N GLY A 429 16.80 7.18 26.95
CA GLY A 429 17.39 6.98 25.62
C GLY A 429 17.44 5.51 25.16
N ALA A 430 16.81 4.60 25.91
CA ALA A 430 16.79 3.17 25.64
C ALA A 430 15.48 2.73 24.99
N ALA A 431 15.48 1.54 24.38
CA ALA A 431 14.27 0.94 23.83
C ALA A 431 13.22 0.70 24.93
N SER A 432 11.99 1.14 24.69
CA SER A 432 10.87 0.90 25.59
C SER A 432 10.53 -0.59 25.66
N LYS A 433 10.39 -1.13 26.86
CA LYS A 433 10.11 -2.56 27.07
C LYS A 433 8.77 -2.96 26.44
N GLY A 434 8.79 -4.04 25.67
CA GLY A 434 7.58 -4.60 25.03
C GLY A 434 7.09 -3.83 23.79
N GLN A 435 7.80 -2.82 23.32
CA GLN A 435 7.41 -2.01 22.16
C GLN A 435 8.24 -2.31 20.89
N LEU A 436 8.68 -3.54 20.76
CA LEU A 436 9.25 -4.04 19.51
C LEU A 436 8.12 -4.50 18.61
N VAL A 437 8.04 -3.92 17.40
CA VAL A 437 6.99 -4.21 16.42
C VAL A 437 7.64 -4.62 15.10
N LEU A 438 7.27 -5.79 14.58
CA LEU A 438 7.60 -6.22 13.23
C LEU A 438 6.47 -5.79 12.29
N VAL A 439 6.82 -5.13 11.20
CA VAL A 439 5.86 -4.67 10.19
C VAL A 439 6.22 -5.30 8.85
N GLU A 440 5.36 -6.15 8.33
CA GLU A 440 5.43 -6.61 6.94
C GLU A 440 4.73 -5.61 6.03
N ALA A 441 5.27 -5.43 4.82
CA ALA A 441 4.72 -4.53 3.81
C ALA A 441 5.03 -5.04 2.40
N LEU A 442 4.18 -4.67 1.45
CA LEU A 442 4.48 -4.75 0.02
C LEU A 442 5.65 -3.80 -0.27
N PRO A 443 6.72 -4.23 -0.95
CA PRO A 443 7.91 -3.40 -1.17
C PRO A 443 7.66 -2.28 -2.19
N GLU A 444 8.48 -1.25 -2.11
CA GLU A 444 8.57 -0.21 -3.14
C GLU A 444 8.97 -0.82 -4.51
N GLY A 445 8.62 -0.14 -5.60
CA GLY A 445 8.86 -0.58 -6.97
C GLY A 445 7.81 -1.55 -7.52
N MET A 446 6.93 -2.13 -6.68
CA MET A 446 5.86 -3.01 -7.16
C MET A 446 4.80 -2.25 -7.96
N ARG A 447 4.34 -2.88 -9.04
CA ARG A 447 3.18 -2.42 -9.82
C ARG A 447 1.93 -3.20 -9.38
N MET A 448 0.83 -2.48 -9.22
CA MET A 448 -0.45 -3.03 -8.81
C MET A 448 -1.56 -2.48 -9.72
N ARG A 449 -2.66 -3.21 -9.85
CA ARG A 449 -3.82 -2.80 -10.65
C ARG A 449 -5.12 -3.09 -9.93
N ALA A 450 -6.03 -2.11 -9.94
CA ALA A 450 -7.39 -2.26 -9.44
C ALA A 450 -8.40 -1.84 -10.52
N HIS A 451 -9.62 -2.36 -10.41
CA HIS A 451 -10.74 -2.04 -11.29
C HIS A 451 -11.71 -1.12 -10.55
N VAL A 452 -12.13 -0.06 -11.20
CA VAL A 452 -13.07 0.93 -10.67
C VAL A 452 -14.30 0.97 -11.55
N TRP A 453 -15.47 1.08 -10.95
CA TRP A 453 -16.70 1.38 -11.66
C TRP A 453 -17.34 2.64 -11.06
N VAL A 454 -17.86 3.50 -11.93
CA VAL A 454 -18.48 4.77 -11.60
C VAL A 454 -19.81 4.86 -12.34
N SER A 455 -20.91 5.18 -11.66
CA SER A 455 -22.21 5.41 -12.31
C SER A 455 -22.18 6.66 -13.20
N ASP A 456 -23.06 6.73 -14.20
CA ASP A 456 -23.20 7.90 -15.06
C ASP A 456 -23.48 9.18 -14.26
N GLU A 457 -24.31 9.10 -13.21
CA GLU A 457 -24.60 10.23 -12.32
C GLU A 457 -23.35 10.75 -11.60
N LEU A 458 -22.53 9.86 -11.04
CA LEU A 458 -21.30 10.26 -10.37
C LEU A 458 -20.23 10.73 -11.37
N TRP A 459 -20.19 10.14 -12.54
CA TRP A 459 -19.29 10.53 -13.63
C TRP A 459 -19.48 12.00 -14.00
N GLU A 460 -20.73 12.43 -14.18
CA GLU A 460 -21.06 13.82 -14.48
C GLU A 460 -20.87 14.74 -13.27
N ALA A 461 -21.41 14.34 -12.11
CA ALA A 461 -21.36 15.14 -10.86
C ALA A 461 -19.95 15.52 -10.44
N ALA A 462 -19.00 14.58 -10.57
CA ALA A 462 -17.61 14.76 -10.18
C ALA A 462 -16.66 15.05 -11.35
N SER A 463 -17.18 15.16 -12.59
CA SER A 463 -16.36 15.34 -13.81
C SER A 463 -15.19 14.32 -13.85
N VAL A 464 -15.50 13.04 -13.68
CA VAL A 464 -14.49 11.98 -13.55
C VAL A 464 -13.61 11.89 -14.79
N SER A 465 -14.10 12.25 -15.97
CA SER A 465 -13.32 12.37 -17.21
C SER A 465 -12.07 13.25 -17.05
N ASP A 466 -12.15 14.33 -16.27
CA ASP A 466 -11.03 15.23 -16.02
C ASP A 466 -9.92 14.59 -15.15
N LEU A 467 -10.22 13.47 -14.53
CA LEU A 467 -9.29 12.72 -13.68
C LEU A 467 -8.45 11.72 -14.47
N LEU A 468 -8.89 11.34 -15.67
CA LEU A 468 -8.26 10.30 -16.49
C LEU A 468 -6.89 10.72 -17.01
N GLY A 469 -5.98 9.74 -17.13
CA GLY A 469 -4.63 9.90 -17.67
C GLY A 469 -3.68 10.74 -16.81
N LYS A 470 -4.16 11.33 -15.73
CA LYS A 470 -3.34 12.16 -14.84
C LYS A 470 -2.69 11.29 -13.76
N THR A 471 -1.39 11.36 -13.68
CA THR A 471 -0.61 10.73 -12.62
C THR A 471 -0.68 11.56 -11.34
N ARG A 472 -0.97 10.89 -10.21
CA ARG A 472 -1.12 11.54 -8.90
C ARG A 472 -0.43 10.73 -7.82
N GLU A 473 0.08 11.43 -6.81
CA GLU A 473 0.54 10.78 -5.60
C GLU A 473 -0.64 10.38 -4.71
N ALA A 474 -0.53 9.21 -4.10
CA ALA A 474 -1.49 8.67 -3.16
C ALA A 474 -0.80 8.27 -1.86
N ARG A 475 -1.50 8.45 -0.75
CA ARG A 475 -1.10 7.93 0.57
C ARG A 475 -2.05 6.81 0.96
N LEU A 476 -1.55 5.57 0.88
CA LEU A 476 -2.34 4.35 0.98
C LEU A 476 -1.89 3.47 2.15
N GLY A 477 -2.79 2.63 2.61
CA GLY A 477 -2.47 1.64 3.63
C GLY A 477 -2.39 2.18 5.04
N SER A 478 -1.92 1.33 5.91
CA SER A 478 -1.63 1.68 7.29
C SER A 478 -0.29 2.39 7.42
N ARG A 479 -0.12 3.14 8.49
CA ARG A 479 1.11 3.92 8.77
C ARG A 479 1.48 4.91 7.66
N LYS A 480 0.57 5.22 6.75
CA LYS A 480 0.76 6.14 5.61
C LYS A 480 1.19 7.56 6.01
N LEU A 481 0.96 7.94 7.25
CA LEU A 481 1.35 9.24 7.79
C LEU A 481 2.75 9.23 8.43
N THR A 482 3.52 8.15 8.28
CA THR A 482 4.89 8.07 8.83
C THR A 482 5.96 8.55 7.83
N GLY A 483 5.59 8.77 6.56
CA GLY A 483 6.53 9.11 5.48
C GLY A 483 7.35 7.91 4.96
N THR A 484 7.67 6.96 5.83
CA THR A 484 8.37 5.70 5.48
C THR A 484 7.47 4.71 4.73
N PHE A 485 6.15 4.79 4.93
CA PHE A 485 5.17 3.88 4.35
C PHE A 485 4.08 4.63 3.60
N GLY A 486 3.47 3.94 2.63
CA GLY A 486 2.18 4.31 2.08
C GLY A 486 2.20 5.23 0.87
N SER A 487 3.36 5.60 0.31
CA SER A 487 3.41 6.41 -0.92
C SER A 487 3.26 5.54 -2.16
N ALA A 488 2.39 5.95 -3.05
CA ALA A 488 2.20 5.34 -4.37
C ALA A 488 1.91 6.41 -5.42
N THR A 489 2.30 6.13 -6.64
CA THR A 489 1.90 6.88 -7.84
C THR A 489 0.71 6.16 -8.48
N CYS A 490 -0.38 6.88 -8.71
CA CYS A 490 -1.63 6.34 -9.19
C CYS A 490 -2.06 7.03 -10.49
N THR A 491 -2.53 6.25 -11.46
CA THR A 491 -3.09 6.74 -12.72
C THR A 491 -4.42 6.04 -12.99
N LEU A 492 -5.49 6.82 -13.15
CA LEU A 492 -6.80 6.33 -13.53
C LEU A 492 -6.94 6.41 -15.05
N ARG A 493 -7.35 5.31 -15.72
CA ARG A 493 -7.53 5.24 -17.16
C ARG A 493 -8.78 4.43 -17.56
N GLU A 494 -9.20 4.56 -18.79
CA GLU A 494 -10.22 3.68 -19.36
C GLU A 494 -9.71 2.25 -19.57
N GLU A 495 -10.64 1.30 -19.63
CA GLU A 495 -10.34 -0.07 -20.06
C GLU A 495 -9.91 -0.11 -21.53
N THR A 496 -8.90 -0.90 -21.84
CA THR A 496 -8.53 -1.27 -23.22
C THR A 496 -9.64 -2.12 -23.87
N ALA A 497 -9.61 -2.26 -25.18
CA ALA A 497 -10.55 -3.14 -25.90
C ALA A 497 -10.48 -4.59 -25.40
N THR A 498 -9.26 -5.10 -25.15
CA THR A 498 -9.03 -6.46 -24.65
C THR A 498 -9.56 -6.65 -23.23
N GLU A 499 -9.34 -5.66 -22.34
CA GLU A 499 -9.86 -5.70 -20.96
C GLU A 499 -11.40 -5.68 -20.95
N ARG A 500 -12.01 -4.88 -21.80
CA ARG A 500 -13.48 -4.80 -21.97
C ARG A 500 -14.06 -6.11 -22.50
N GLU A 501 -13.44 -6.72 -23.50
CA GLU A 501 -13.86 -8.01 -24.05
C GLU A 501 -13.76 -9.11 -22.97
N SER A 502 -12.64 -9.17 -22.25
CA SER A 502 -12.45 -10.13 -21.16
C SER A 502 -13.51 -9.98 -20.06
N ARG A 503 -13.84 -8.73 -19.69
CA ARG A 503 -14.90 -8.46 -18.73
C ARG A 503 -16.27 -8.92 -19.23
N SER A 504 -16.62 -8.64 -20.47
CA SER A 504 -17.92 -9.03 -21.04
C SER A 504 -18.08 -10.56 -21.14
N ARG A 505 -16.99 -11.28 -21.41
CA ARG A 505 -17.02 -12.76 -21.55
C ARG A 505 -16.98 -13.52 -20.25
N PHE A 506 -16.23 -13.03 -19.25
CA PHE A 506 -15.94 -13.77 -18.02
C PHE A 506 -16.35 -13.00 -16.75
N GLY A 507 -16.94 -11.82 -16.90
CA GLY A 507 -17.27 -10.93 -15.78
C GLY A 507 -16.05 -10.27 -15.14
N ASN A 508 -14.85 -10.37 -15.74
CA ASN A 508 -13.63 -9.83 -15.17
C ASN A 508 -12.65 -9.33 -16.25
N ALA A 509 -12.17 -8.10 -16.14
CA ALA A 509 -11.38 -7.40 -17.16
C ALA A 509 -9.90 -7.83 -17.25
N GLY A 510 -9.37 -8.55 -16.30
CA GLY A 510 -7.93 -8.69 -16.09
C GLY A 510 -7.27 -9.91 -16.70
N ILE A 511 -7.79 -10.52 -17.77
CA ILE A 511 -7.16 -11.69 -18.35
C ILE A 511 -7.11 -11.55 -19.87
N ALA A 512 -5.89 -11.37 -20.38
CA ALA A 512 -5.61 -11.53 -21.79
C ALA A 512 -5.91 -12.97 -22.22
N GLN A 513 -6.61 -13.14 -23.33
CA GLN A 513 -6.88 -14.48 -23.85
C GLN A 513 -5.59 -15.13 -24.35
N PRO A 514 -5.41 -16.43 -24.10
CA PRO A 514 -4.62 -17.22 -25.02
C PRO A 514 -5.44 -17.32 -26.32
N THR A 515 -4.98 -16.66 -27.38
CA THR A 515 -5.50 -16.86 -28.72
C THR A 515 -5.28 -18.32 -29.11
N GLY A 516 -6.34 -19.07 -29.18
CA GLY A 516 -6.35 -20.44 -29.62
C GLY A 516 -7.80 -20.84 -29.84
N ASP A 517 -8.12 -21.16 -31.09
CA ASP A 517 -9.44 -21.48 -31.57
C ASP A 517 -10.28 -22.31 -30.62
N ALA A 518 -11.30 -21.72 -30.04
CA ALA A 518 -12.47 -22.45 -29.62
C ALA A 518 -13.30 -22.77 -30.87
N SER A 519 -12.84 -23.72 -31.70
CA SER A 519 -13.70 -24.41 -32.58
C SER A 519 -14.69 -25.19 -31.73
N ALA A 520 -15.89 -24.66 -31.63
CA ALA A 520 -17.02 -25.37 -31.05
C ALA A 520 -17.16 -26.71 -31.77
N SER A 521 -16.73 -27.78 -31.11
CA SER A 521 -17.08 -29.14 -31.51
C SER A 521 -18.56 -29.33 -31.18
N THR A 522 -19.40 -28.96 -32.15
CA THR A 522 -20.78 -29.45 -32.28
C THR A 522 -20.71 -30.85 -32.88
N ASN A 523 -20.47 -31.86 -32.06
CA ASN A 523 -20.86 -33.23 -32.44
C ASN A 523 -22.08 -33.60 -31.60
N GLY A 524 -23.25 -33.21 -32.13
CA GLY A 524 -24.53 -33.75 -31.77
C GLY A 524 -24.77 -35.03 -32.54
N THR A 525 -24.75 -36.17 -31.85
CA THR A 525 -25.36 -37.38 -32.38
C THR A 525 -26.86 -37.30 -32.16
N ALA A 526 -27.59 -37.18 -33.28
CA ALA A 526 -29.03 -37.31 -33.29
C ALA A 526 -29.43 -38.75 -32.99
N ALA A 527 -30.30 -38.97 -32.03
CA ALA A 527 -31.18 -40.12 -31.97
C ALA A 527 -32.38 -39.83 -31.05
N GLY A 528 -33.58 -39.93 -31.60
CA GLY A 528 -34.81 -40.28 -30.90
C GLY A 528 -35.70 -39.11 -30.49
N GLU A 529 -36.68 -38.84 -31.36
CA GLU A 529 -37.91 -38.12 -31.01
C GLU A 529 -38.63 -38.85 -29.87
N ASP A 530 -38.92 -38.14 -28.80
CA ASP A 530 -40.14 -38.40 -28.03
C ASP A 530 -40.72 -37.11 -27.52
N THR A 531 -41.88 -36.79 -28.01
CA THR A 531 -42.68 -35.61 -27.80
C THR A 531 -43.42 -35.71 -26.45
N THR A 532 -42.95 -35.02 -25.43
CA THR A 532 -43.83 -34.51 -24.37
C THR A 532 -43.36 -33.14 -23.93
N ALA A 533 -44.10 -32.12 -24.32
CA ALA A 533 -43.92 -30.73 -23.99
C ALA A 533 -44.12 -30.50 -22.48
N SER A 534 -43.03 -30.33 -21.76
CA SER A 534 -43.00 -29.50 -20.57
C SER A 534 -41.80 -28.58 -20.74
N SER A 535 -42.01 -27.28 -20.65
CA SER A 535 -41.02 -26.21 -20.76
C SER A 535 -39.96 -26.35 -19.64
N ARG A 536 -38.99 -27.25 -19.81
CA ARG A 536 -37.78 -27.26 -18.98
C ARG A 536 -36.92 -26.11 -19.45
N GLU A 537 -36.83 -25.04 -18.65
CA GLU A 537 -35.79 -24.03 -18.81
C GLU A 537 -34.44 -24.74 -18.97
N SER A 538 -33.75 -24.47 -20.07
CA SER A 538 -32.44 -25.07 -20.33
C SER A 538 -31.46 -24.58 -19.24
N THR A 539 -31.04 -25.49 -18.37
CA THR A 539 -30.04 -25.19 -17.33
C THR A 539 -28.64 -25.55 -17.81
N LYS A 540 -27.65 -24.78 -17.41
CA LYS A 540 -26.23 -25.03 -17.68
C LYS A 540 -25.44 -25.13 -16.37
N VAL A 541 -24.44 -25.99 -16.32
CA VAL A 541 -23.46 -26.01 -15.23
C VAL A 541 -22.34 -25.05 -15.59
N VAL A 542 -22.07 -24.10 -14.69
CA VAL A 542 -21.02 -23.09 -14.82
C VAL A 542 -20.04 -23.18 -13.66
N SER A 543 -18.79 -22.86 -13.92
CA SER A 543 -17.73 -22.79 -12.92
C SER A 543 -17.55 -21.35 -12.44
N LEU A 544 -17.63 -21.13 -11.13
CA LEU A 544 -17.39 -19.83 -10.51
C LEU A 544 -16.05 -19.85 -9.79
N TRP A 545 -15.16 -18.96 -10.17
CA TRP A 545 -13.86 -18.75 -9.55
C TRP A 545 -13.84 -17.40 -8.83
N PHE A 546 -13.66 -17.42 -7.50
CA PHE A 546 -13.66 -16.21 -6.68
C PHE A 546 -12.32 -15.50 -6.78
N THR A 547 -12.34 -14.31 -7.35
CA THR A 547 -11.15 -13.47 -7.60
C THR A 547 -10.85 -12.50 -6.46
N SER A 548 -11.78 -12.35 -5.52
CA SER A 548 -11.58 -11.66 -4.24
C SER A 548 -12.22 -12.43 -3.09
N ASP A 549 -11.89 -12.05 -1.85
CA ASP A 549 -12.50 -12.63 -0.66
C ASP A 549 -14.01 -12.31 -0.60
N ILE A 550 -14.85 -13.28 -0.21
CA ILE A 550 -16.31 -13.10 -0.10
C ILE A 550 -16.71 -13.13 1.36
N ILE A 551 -17.38 -12.07 1.82
CA ILE A 551 -17.99 -12.02 3.14
C ILE A 551 -19.48 -12.33 2.98
N ALA A 552 -19.87 -13.57 3.29
CA ALA A 552 -21.26 -13.99 3.32
C ALA A 552 -21.79 -13.97 4.77
N ARG A 553 -23.11 -13.94 4.92
CA ARG A 553 -23.77 -14.12 6.21
C ARG A 553 -24.47 -15.47 6.26
N SER A 554 -24.45 -16.10 7.44
CA SER A 554 -25.28 -17.24 7.72
C SER A 554 -26.77 -16.84 7.81
N ASP A 555 -27.66 -17.80 7.87
CA ASP A 555 -29.10 -17.59 8.09
C ASP A 555 -29.42 -16.92 9.44
N LEU A 556 -28.55 -17.11 10.43
CA LEU A 556 -28.61 -16.45 11.74
C LEU A 556 -27.91 -15.10 11.79
N LEU A 557 -27.59 -14.51 10.63
CA LEU A 557 -26.87 -13.23 10.48
C LEU A 557 -25.45 -13.21 11.06
N GLY A 558 -24.94 -14.37 11.46
CA GLY A 558 -23.54 -14.55 11.87
C GLY A 558 -22.57 -14.70 10.68
N PRO A 559 -21.29 -14.95 10.95
CA PRO A 559 -20.31 -15.23 9.90
C PRO A 559 -20.77 -16.44 9.06
N GLY A 560 -20.78 -16.28 7.73
CA GLY A 560 -21.12 -17.33 6.77
C GLY A 560 -19.89 -17.78 6.01
N GLY A 561 -19.73 -19.07 5.79
CA GLY A 561 -18.59 -19.62 5.08
C GLY A 561 -18.92 -20.92 4.35
N THR A 562 -20.18 -21.34 4.40
CA THR A 562 -20.63 -22.57 3.75
C THR A 562 -21.06 -22.32 2.30
N THR A 563 -21.25 -23.39 1.54
CA THR A 563 -21.81 -23.34 0.19
C THR A 563 -23.24 -22.77 0.22
N ASP A 564 -24.03 -23.12 1.25
CA ASP A 564 -25.40 -22.62 1.41
C ASP A 564 -25.44 -21.11 1.66
N ASP A 565 -24.47 -20.58 2.39
CA ASP A 565 -24.34 -19.14 2.60
C ASP A 565 -24.02 -18.41 1.30
N LEU A 566 -23.17 -19.02 0.43
CA LEU A 566 -22.91 -18.48 -0.91
C LEU A 566 -24.17 -18.51 -1.79
N ILE A 567 -24.89 -19.64 -1.81
CA ILE A 567 -26.15 -19.77 -2.57
C ILE A 567 -27.14 -18.69 -2.11
N ARG A 568 -27.23 -18.47 -0.81
CA ARG A 568 -28.07 -17.40 -0.24
C ARG A 568 -27.61 -16.01 -0.70
N ALA A 569 -26.30 -15.74 -0.76
CA ALA A 569 -25.76 -14.46 -1.23
C ALA A 569 -26.13 -14.20 -2.71
N PHE A 570 -26.12 -15.23 -3.57
CA PHE A 570 -26.62 -15.11 -4.94
C PHE A 570 -28.14 -14.88 -4.99
N LYS A 571 -28.89 -15.62 -4.18
CA LYS A 571 -30.35 -15.47 -4.09
C LYS A 571 -30.77 -14.07 -3.66
N CYS A 572 -30.03 -13.43 -2.74
CA CYS A 572 -30.24 -12.03 -2.36
C CYS A 572 -30.04 -11.04 -3.52
N LYS A 573 -29.35 -11.45 -4.58
CA LYS A 573 -29.18 -10.67 -5.83
C LYS A 573 -30.14 -11.11 -6.94
N GLY A 574 -31.17 -11.91 -6.62
CA GLY A 574 -32.15 -12.38 -7.59
C GLY A 574 -31.64 -13.43 -8.56
N ILE A 575 -30.59 -14.18 -8.17
CA ILE A 575 -30.00 -15.24 -9.00
C ILE A 575 -30.17 -16.58 -8.27
N THR A 576 -30.79 -17.52 -8.95
CA THR A 576 -30.99 -18.88 -8.42
C THR A 576 -29.88 -19.79 -8.91
N VAL A 577 -29.10 -20.34 -7.98
CA VAL A 577 -28.01 -21.28 -8.26
C VAL A 577 -28.18 -22.55 -7.43
N GLU A 578 -27.81 -23.69 -8.00
CA GLU A 578 -27.72 -24.98 -7.31
C GLU A 578 -26.29 -25.49 -7.37
N ALA A 579 -25.68 -25.80 -6.24
CA ALA A 579 -24.31 -26.31 -6.20
C ALA A 579 -24.21 -27.71 -6.84
N VAL A 580 -23.15 -27.93 -7.61
CA VAL A 580 -22.88 -29.20 -8.32
C VAL A 580 -21.48 -29.69 -7.94
N GLY A 581 -21.40 -30.92 -7.46
CA GLY A 581 -20.13 -31.54 -7.06
C GLY A 581 -19.55 -30.96 -5.77
N THR A 582 -18.29 -31.27 -5.50
CA THR A 582 -17.60 -30.83 -4.27
C THR A 582 -16.97 -29.47 -4.46
N PRO A 583 -17.31 -28.45 -3.66
CA PRO A 583 -16.70 -27.13 -3.73
C PRO A 583 -15.26 -27.15 -3.21
N SER A 584 -14.41 -26.34 -3.82
CA SER A 584 -13.04 -26.07 -3.34
C SER A 584 -13.01 -24.74 -2.61
N ILE A 585 -13.24 -24.75 -1.31
CA ILE A 585 -13.39 -23.55 -0.48
C ILE A 585 -12.28 -23.50 0.58
N ARG A 586 -11.71 -22.31 0.77
CA ARG A 586 -10.86 -21.95 1.92
C ARG A 586 -11.40 -20.71 2.59
N HIS A 587 -11.05 -20.56 3.84
CA HIS A 587 -11.51 -19.42 4.63
C HIS A 587 -10.34 -18.54 5.04
N ARG A 588 -10.65 -17.23 5.20
CA ARG A 588 -9.76 -16.24 5.77
C ARG A 588 -10.50 -15.44 6.82
N ARG A 589 -9.83 -15.15 7.91
CA ARG A 589 -10.29 -14.18 8.89
C ARG A 589 -10.11 -12.77 8.34
N VAL A 590 -11.11 -11.92 8.49
CA VAL A 590 -11.07 -10.50 8.09
C VAL A 590 -11.28 -9.66 9.34
N ASP A 591 -10.21 -9.04 9.78
CA ASP A 591 -10.20 -8.08 10.86
C ASP A 591 -10.09 -6.67 10.30
N SER A 592 -10.69 -5.69 10.98
CA SER A 592 -10.57 -4.29 10.61
C SER A 592 -10.63 -3.40 11.84
N TRP A 593 -10.06 -2.20 11.70
CA TRP A 593 -10.06 -1.16 12.72
C TRP A 593 -11.08 -0.09 12.38
N SER A 594 -11.78 0.43 13.38
CA SER A 594 -12.64 1.61 13.25
C SER A 594 -11.88 2.83 13.79
N PRO A 595 -11.41 3.75 12.93
CA PRO A 595 -10.80 5.00 13.42
C PRO A 595 -11.78 5.86 14.22
N ALA A 596 -13.07 5.76 13.88
CA ALA A 596 -14.14 6.49 14.54
C ALA A 596 -14.30 6.09 16.01
N ASP A 597 -14.31 4.79 16.26
CA ASP A 597 -14.52 4.23 17.60
C ASP A 597 -13.19 3.99 18.33
N ASN A 598 -12.07 4.27 17.65
CA ASN A 598 -10.72 3.94 18.10
C ASN A 598 -10.61 2.51 18.63
N GLY A 599 -11.20 1.57 17.90
CA GLY A 599 -11.31 0.17 18.34
C GLY A 599 -11.41 -0.85 17.21
N PRO A 600 -11.27 -2.14 17.54
CA PRO A 600 -11.45 -3.20 16.58
C PRO A 600 -12.92 -3.34 16.19
N ARG A 601 -13.20 -3.56 14.91
CA ARG A 601 -14.51 -4.02 14.45
C ARG A 601 -14.66 -5.51 14.68
N ALA A 602 -15.92 -5.99 14.70
CA ALA A 602 -16.19 -7.41 14.78
C ALA A 602 -15.46 -8.18 13.66
N THR A 603 -14.78 -9.25 14.05
CA THR A 603 -14.11 -10.17 13.11
C THR A 603 -15.13 -10.81 12.17
N ARG A 604 -14.82 -10.84 10.89
CA ARG A 604 -15.60 -11.52 9.85
C ARG A 604 -14.87 -12.76 9.36
N LEU A 605 -15.64 -13.74 8.92
CA LEU A 605 -15.13 -14.88 8.16
C LEU A 605 -15.41 -14.62 6.69
N ALA A 606 -14.39 -14.76 5.86
CA ALA A 606 -14.53 -14.67 4.41
C ALA A 606 -14.16 -15.99 3.75
N ILE A 607 -14.86 -16.31 2.66
CA ILE A 607 -14.39 -17.32 1.71
C ILE A 607 -13.25 -16.68 0.93
N GLN A 608 -12.09 -17.32 0.99
CA GLN A 608 -10.83 -16.76 0.47
C GLN A 608 -10.82 -16.76 -1.06
N ALA A 609 -10.25 -15.72 -1.66
CA ALA A 609 -9.93 -15.65 -3.08
C ALA A 609 -9.14 -16.90 -3.56
N GLY A 610 -9.45 -17.37 -4.76
CA GLY A 610 -8.98 -18.66 -5.29
C GLY A 610 -9.94 -19.82 -5.04
N SER A 611 -10.93 -19.67 -4.13
CA SER A 611 -11.98 -20.68 -3.95
C SER A 611 -12.84 -20.81 -5.20
N MET A 612 -13.43 -21.98 -5.39
CA MET A 612 -14.23 -22.34 -6.57
C MET A 612 -15.45 -23.15 -6.21
N ILE A 613 -16.53 -22.92 -6.95
CA ILE A 613 -17.72 -23.77 -6.94
C ILE A 613 -18.23 -23.99 -8.37
N ARG A 614 -18.88 -25.13 -8.60
CA ARG A 614 -19.69 -25.36 -9.79
C ARG A 614 -21.16 -25.20 -9.42
N VAL A 615 -21.90 -24.50 -10.25
CA VAL A 615 -23.33 -24.27 -10.02
C VAL A 615 -24.14 -24.55 -11.28
N ARG A 616 -25.34 -25.08 -11.09
CA ARG A 616 -26.35 -25.19 -12.14
C ARG A 616 -27.20 -23.93 -12.12
N VAL A 617 -27.36 -23.30 -13.29
CA VAL A 617 -28.10 -22.04 -13.44
C VAL A 617 -28.94 -22.06 -14.72
N SER A 618 -30.00 -21.26 -14.75
CA SER A 618 -30.74 -20.98 -15.99
C SER A 618 -29.90 -20.11 -16.95
N VAL A 619 -30.23 -20.10 -18.22
CA VAL A 619 -29.56 -19.24 -19.21
C VAL A 619 -29.69 -17.75 -18.83
N ALA A 620 -30.87 -17.36 -18.33
CA ALA A 620 -31.13 -16.00 -17.89
C ALA A 620 -30.28 -15.62 -16.65
N ASP A 621 -30.18 -16.51 -15.66
CA ASP A 621 -29.39 -16.26 -14.46
C ASP A 621 -27.88 -16.30 -14.76
N ARG A 622 -27.43 -17.03 -15.78
CA ARG A 622 -26.03 -16.98 -16.25
C ARG A 622 -25.67 -15.58 -16.77
N ALA A 623 -26.55 -14.91 -17.51
CA ALA A 623 -26.33 -13.53 -17.94
C ALA A 623 -26.21 -12.58 -16.74
N LYS A 624 -27.11 -12.70 -15.76
CA LYS A 624 -27.02 -11.92 -14.51
C LYS A 624 -25.75 -12.19 -13.71
N LEU A 625 -25.24 -13.45 -13.71
CA LEU A 625 -23.96 -13.76 -13.08
C LEU A 625 -22.80 -12.99 -13.72
N LEU A 626 -22.77 -12.89 -15.04
CA LEU A 626 -21.74 -12.14 -15.77
C LEU A 626 -21.81 -10.63 -15.47
N GLU A 627 -23.02 -10.08 -15.43
CA GLU A 627 -23.24 -8.67 -15.06
C GLU A 627 -22.84 -8.40 -13.60
N LEU A 628 -23.14 -9.33 -12.67
CA LEU A 628 -22.86 -9.19 -11.26
C LEU A 628 -21.37 -9.40 -10.90
N ALA A 629 -20.65 -10.21 -11.68
CA ALA A 629 -19.30 -10.65 -11.37
C ALA A 629 -18.30 -9.50 -11.06
N PRO A 630 -18.28 -8.37 -11.79
CA PRO A 630 -17.41 -7.24 -11.49
C PRO A 630 -17.83 -6.44 -10.26
N PHE A 631 -19.07 -6.55 -9.81
CA PHE A 631 -19.57 -5.86 -8.61
C PHE A 631 -19.47 -6.72 -7.36
N GLY A 632 -19.56 -8.05 -7.53
CA GLY A 632 -19.43 -9.01 -6.43
C GLY A 632 -20.71 -9.29 -5.65
N ILE A 633 -20.62 -10.28 -4.77
CA ILE A 633 -21.68 -10.74 -3.86
C ILE A 633 -21.28 -10.59 -2.39
N GLY A 634 -22.26 -10.62 -1.50
CA GLY A 634 -22.02 -10.51 -0.07
C GLY A 634 -21.81 -9.07 0.40
N GLU A 635 -21.12 -8.93 1.53
CA GLU A 635 -20.86 -7.63 2.16
C GLU A 635 -19.63 -6.94 1.57
N LEU A 636 -19.58 -5.61 1.71
CA LEU A 636 -18.47 -4.76 1.31
C LEU A 636 -18.08 -4.89 -0.18
N SER A 637 -19.02 -5.25 -1.04
CA SER A 637 -18.78 -5.45 -2.47
C SER A 637 -18.26 -4.17 -3.17
N ALA A 638 -18.73 -2.98 -2.77
CA ALA A 638 -18.19 -1.70 -3.25
C ALA A 638 -16.71 -1.47 -2.87
N GLN A 639 -16.19 -2.24 -1.93
CA GLN A 639 -14.85 -2.13 -1.37
C GLN A 639 -13.93 -3.30 -1.78
N GLY A 640 -14.27 -4.02 -2.86
CA GLY A 640 -13.45 -5.05 -3.46
C GLY A 640 -13.82 -6.49 -3.12
N TYR A 641 -14.72 -6.73 -2.18
CA TYR A 641 -15.13 -8.07 -1.80
C TYR A 641 -16.14 -8.69 -2.77
N GLY A 642 -16.16 -10.02 -2.82
CA GLY A 642 -17.22 -10.78 -3.48
C GLY A 642 -17.09 -10.99 -4.97
N ARG A 643 -16.02 -10.54 -5.62
CA ARG A 643 -15.83 -10.62 -7.08
C ARG A 643 -15.49 -12.03 -7.53
N PHE A 644 -15.95 -12.40 -8.72
CA PHE A 644 -15.73 -13.72 -9.27
C PHE A 644 -15.62 -13.69 -10.80
N ALA A 645 -15.15 -14.78 -11.38
CA ALA A 645 -15.17 -15.02 -12.82
C ALA A 645 -16.04 -16.23 -13.12
N VAL A 646 -16.70 -16.21 -14.28
CA VAL A 646 -17.65 -17.24 -14.76
C VAL A 646 -17.04 -17.96 -15.95
N ASP A 647 -16.98 -19.31 -15.90
CA ASP A 647 -16.48 -20.18 -16.98
C ASP A 647 -15.12 -19.72 -17.56
N HIS A 648 -14.17 -19.37 -16.68
CA HIS A 648 -12.91 -18.83 -17.13
C HIS A 648 -12.05 -19.90 -17.82
N PRO A 649 -11.44 -19.64 -19.01
CA PRO A 649 -10.70 -20.65 -19.79
C PRO A 649 -9.56 -21.32 -19.05
N LEU A 650 -8.96 -20.63 -18.06
CA LEU A 650 -7.96 -21.22 -17.18
C LEU A 650 -8.43 -22.51 -16.49
N LEU A 651 -9.72 -22.56 -16.15
CA LEU A 651 -10.31 -23.69 -15.42
C LEU A 651 -10.57 -24.91 -16.29
N GLU A 652 -10.54 -24.75 -17.60
CA GLU A 652 -10.76 -25.82 -18.60
C GLU A 652 -9.44 -26.47 -19.05
N ARG A 653 -8.30 -25.83 -18.76
CA ARG A 653 -6.99 -26.34 -19.19
C ARG A 653 -6.50 -27.48 -18.29
N LYS A 654 -6.12 -28.59 -18.91
CA LYS A 654 -5.58 -29.76 -18.19
C LYS A 654 -4.18 -29.55 -17.64
N SER A 655 -3.37 -28.72 -18.27
CA SER A 655 -2.02 -28.37 -17.81
C SER A 655 -1.68 -26.92 -18.18
N LEU A 656 -0.86 -26.29 -17.35
CA LEU A 656 -0.35 -24.94 -17.54
C LEU A 656 1.17 -24.99 -17.47
N THR A 657 1.82 -24.56 -18.54
CA THR A 657 3.27 -24.35 -18.53
C THR A 657 3.52 -22.89 -18.10
N VAL A 658 3.85 -22.68 -16.84
CA VAL A 658 4.11 -21.38 -16.26
C VAL A 658 5.44 -21.37 -15.53
N THR A 659 6.16 -20.26 -15.63
CA THR A 659 7.43 -20.08 -14.94
C THR A 659 7.18 -19.52 -13.54
N ARG A 660 7.99 -19.93 -12.56
CA ARG A 660 7.91 -19.34 -11.23
C ARG A 660 8.42 -17.91 -11.27
N ALA A 661 7.59 -16.95 -10.86
CA ALA A 661 7.97 -15.54 -10.77
C ALA A 661 9.04 -15.35 -9.69
N THR A 662 10.06 -14.60 -10.03
CA THR A 662 11.12 -14.15 -9.14
C THR A 662 10.75 -12.81 -8.49
N ARG A 663 11.53 -12.36 -7.52
CA ARG A 663 11.33 -11.03 -6.93
C ARG A 663 11.45 -9.92 -7.97
N GLN A 664 12.36 -10.06 -8.93
CA GLN A 664 12.59 -9.07 -9.98
C GLN A 664 11.38 -8.90 -10.90
N ASP A 665 10.66 -9.97 -11.21
CA ASP A 665 9.49 -9.91 -12.08
C ASP A 665 8.36 -9.02 -11.52
N PHE A 666 8.30 -8.89 -10.19
CA PHE A 666 7.31 -8.03 -9.51
C PHE A 666 7.73 -6.56 -9.43
N MET A 667 8.97 -6.22 -9.76
CA MET A 667 9.49 -4.85 -9.67
C MET A 667 9.41 -4.14 -11.03
N SER A 668 9.21 -2.83 -11.03
CA SER A 668 9.20 -2.06 -12.26
C SER A 668 10.58 -2.08 -12.91
N SER A 669 10.64 -2.21 -14.23
CA SER A 669 11.88 -2.25 -15.02
C SER A 669 12.75 -0.97 -14.97
N ALA A 670 12.33 0.06 -14.24
CA ALA A 670 13.10 1.29 -14.08
C ALA A 670 14.41 1.10 -13.28
N ASP A 671 14.52 0.01 -12.48
CA ASP A 671 15.70 -0.26 -11.66
C ASP A 671 16.73 -1.20 -12.30
N THR A 672 16.51 -1.67 -13.55
CA THR A 672 17.38 -2.67 -14.20
C THR A 672 18.60 -2.07 -14.92
N GLN A 673 18.77 -0.74 -14.94
CA GLN A 673 19.96 -0.12 -15.59
C GLN A 673 21.18 0.08 -14.67
N GLY A 674 21.14 -0.42 -13.43
CA GLY A 674 22.20 -0.22 -12.44
C GLY A 674 22.96 -1.48 -12.01
N GLY A 675 22.81 -2.64 -12.65
CA GLY A 675 23.31 -3.89 -12.09
C GLY A 675 23.89 -4.93 -13.05
N GLU A 676 24.59 -4.53 -14.11
CA GLU A 676 25.53 -5.42 -14.82
C GLU A 676 26.96 -4.87 -14.71
N GLY A 677 27.70 -5.40 -13.74
CA GLY A 677 29.10 -5.08 -13.55
C GLY A 677 29.74 -5.88 -12.43
N LYS A 678 29.99 -7.20 -12.70
CA LYS A 678 30.91 -8.14 -12.03
C LYS A 678 30.65 -8.48 -10.57
#